data_6761826169dbbf7e06df4363cad88243
#
_entry.id   6761826169dbbf7e06df4363cad88243
#
_cell.length_a   1.000
_cell.length_b   1.000
_cell.length_c   1.000
_cell.angle_alpha   90.00
_cell.angle_beta   90.00
_cell.angle_gamma   90.00
#
_symmetry.space_group_name_H-M   'P 1'
#
loop_
_entity.id
_entity.type
_entity.pdbx_description
1 polymer ?
#
loop_
_entity_poly.entity_id
_entity_poly.type
_entity_poly.pdbx_seq_one_letter_code
_entity_poly.pdbx_strand_id
1 'polypeptide(L)'
;MRYNAETKKISITLGEFVSLARRGISPTLSRDEDEPRVSGVAKRRLVQFFGKAEELPLSYEFSQGEYDFILTGRADGGEGDSIVVARSITGNPSKPRKNELSEIRGEGYILALMLAKARELQSVKIDFLYVNEVSGESDIKVETVTTDRLTEFFNKCLVAVALFAAPEVDRVTNRLPSMKTLKFPYDNIREGQSEFVRSAYRILSRGGTLYATAPTGTGKTVSALYPAIRILGDGRVDKVFYLTPKSTTAEAAADCLNIMAEKGAVIRSVILTAKEKICPMGHICRKAKRLCPRSAFNKLADAALSLWSEGRTVVGRAEILEVADRFGLCPYELSLCYAEICDVVICDVNYLFDPVVYIKRFFDEGGRFAFLIDEAHNLSERAREMYTADLSLYELYEPYTDSILGPLSATKKIAASASAVFSDTLLPFLKDELRRDKSGRLVGATHICDIPPRLYQLFDELVSVVGEEVRLTQSAKDSESEARLAYLRDYYYKIKKYADIMARFDSSYKLIIFYDEGDIRTRLFCLDTSAVIKERLNKGHSALMFSATLSPLDYYRSILGGDRSDEILEVNSPFDPSQLSVCIMDRISTRYSERVDTLPAVVQAVAATVSAKRGNYMVFSPSFAYSEALAKAFSAKYPKIRVISQRPDMTAKEKAEFLDEFKKDDQNYLIAFCVMGGIYSEGIDLAGDSLIGAVIVGIGMPALSYEREAMAEYYQEKYEEGKQYAYIYPGMNRVFQAAGRVIRREDDRGVIVLIDDRFDDPIYKKSLPKLWEGVKFIGNAKALKAELDEFWRADENN
;
A
#
# COMPACT_ATOMS: atom_id res chain seq x y z
N MET A 1 2.95 17.03 18.75
CA MET A 1 2.52 17.42 20.11
C MET A 1 2.93 16.31 21.08
N ARG A 2 3.58 16.64 22.22
CA ARG A 2 4.10 15.65 23.17
C ARG A 2 3.90 16.14 24.62
N TYR A 3 3.24 15.34 25.45
CA TYR A 3 3.08 15.60 26.87
C TYR A 3 4.29 15.06 27.64
N ASN A 4 4.82 15.87 28.55
CA ASN A 4 5.86 15.48 29.49
C ASN A 4 5.21 15.30 30.88
N ALA A 5 5.22 14.05 31.38
CA ALA A 5 4.58 13.71 32.65
C ALA A 5 5.28 14.32 33.89
N GLU A 6 6.60 14.59 33.83
CA GLU A 6 7.35 15.20 34.92
C GLU A 6 7.03 16.68 35.06
N THR A 7 7.04 17.42 33.95
CA THR A 7 6.76 18.87 33.94
C THR A 7 5.28 19.21 33.82
N LYS A 8 4.42 18.21 33.48
CA LYS A 8 2.99 18.35 33.17
C LYS A 8 2.69 19.34 32.05
N LYS A 9 3.65 19.56 31.15
CA LYS A 9 3.52 20.46 30.00
C LYS A 9 3.42 19.71 28.68
N ILE A 10 2.68 20.29 27.74
CA ILE A 10 2.53 19.78 26.37
C ILE A 10 3.43 20.59 25.45
N SER A 11 4.45 19.96 24.89
CA SER A 11 5.31 20.58 23.87
C SER A 11 4.70 20.40 22.49
N ILE A 12 4.67 21.49 21.71
CA ILE A 12 4.17 21.49 20.33
C ILE A 12 5.08 22.35 19.47
N THR A 13 5.44 21.86 18.28
CA THR A 13 6.18 22.67 17.30
C THR A 13 5.24 23.58 16.52
N LEU A 14 5.77 24.66 15.94
CA LEU A 14 5.00 25.58 15.10
C LEU A 14 4.31 24.84 13.94
N GLY A 15 5.01 23.94 13.26
CA GLY A 15 4.44 23.17 12.17
C GLY A 15 3.28 22.27 12.61
N GLU A 16 3.41 21.55 13.73
CA GLU A 16 2.34 20.77 14.33
C GLU A 16 1.15 21.65 14.74
N PHE A 17 1.42 22.79 15.38
CA PHE A 17 0.38 23.75 15.81
C PHE A 17 -0.43 24.25 14.61
N VAL A 18 0.24 24.70 13.57
CA VAL A 18 -0.40 25.19 12.34
C VAL A 18 -1.19 24.07 11.65
N SER A 19 -0.63 22.87 11.59
CA SER A 19 -1.31 21.71 11.01
C SER A 19 -2.60 21.36 11.76
N LEU A 20 -2.59 21.31 13.09
CA LEU A 20 -3.77 21.05 13.92
C LEU A 20 -4.79 22.18 13.84
N ALA A 21 -4.33 23.45 13.89
CA ALA A 21 -5.20 24.62 13.78
C ALA A 21 -5.98 24.67 12.45
N ARG A 22 -5.33 24.30 11.36
CA ARG A 22 -5.97 24.23 10.03
C ARG A 22 -7.14 23.24 10.00
N ARG A 23 -7.05 22.13 10.70
CA ARG A 23 -8.10 21.10 10.75
C ARG A 23 -9.37 21.57 11.46
N GLY A 24 -9.24 22.50 12.40
CA GLY A 24 -10.38 23.11 13.12
C GLY A 24 -11.02 24.29 12.41
N ILE A 25 -10.34 24.94 11.45
CA ILE A 25 -10.78 26.22 10.87
C ILE A 25 -11.19 26.11 9.40
N SER A 26 -10.52 25.34 8.58
CA SER A 26 -10.88 25.13 7.17
C SER A 26 -10.07 24.00 6.52
N PRO A 27 -10.73 23.12 5.78
CA PRO A 27 -10.08 22.00 5.05
C PRO A 27 -9.72 22.34 3.61
N THR A 28 -10.12 23.52 3.14
CA THR A 28 -9.67 24.01 1.81
C THR A 28 -8.17 24.31 1.77
N LEU A 29 -7.51 24.10 2.91
CA LEU A 29 -6.07 24.12 3.10
C LEU A 29 -5.50 22.68 3.13
N SER A 30 -6.01 21.78 2.31
CA SER A 30 -5.18 20.66 1.90
C SER A 30 -4.01 21.28 1.15
N ARG A 31 -2.81 21.18 1.69
CA ARG A 31 -1.59 21.50 0.97
C ARG A 31 -1.73 20.98 -0.46
N ASP A 32 -1.48 21.82 -1.44
CA ASP A 32 -0.78 21.41 -2.64
C ASP A 32 0.62 21.06 -2.11
N GLU A 33 0.95 19.80 -2.11
CA GLU A 33 1.87 19.12 -1.22
C GLU A 33 3.31 19.16 -1.73
N ASP A 34 3.65 20.16 -2.52
CA ASP A 34 4.98 20.43 -3.05
C ASP A 34 5.60 21.70 -2.42
N GLU A 35 5.33 21.99 -1.13
CA GLU A 35 6.06 23.07 -0.47
C GLU A 35 7.33 22.56 0.20
N PRO A 36 8.49 22.86 -0.39
CA PRO A 36 9.76 22.62 0.25
C PRO A 36 9.94 23.56 1.45
N ARG A 37 10.57 23.03 2.49
CA ARG A 37 11.28 23.83 3.48
C ARG A 37 12.15 24.85 2.76
N VAL A 38 12.43 26.01 3.41
CA VAL A 38 13.25 27.09 2.86
C VAL A 38 14.39 26.54 2.04
N SER A 39 14.27 26.65 0.72
CA SER A 39 15.23 26.07 -0.22
C SER A 39 16.57 26.78 -0.16
N GLY A 40 17.57 26.18 -0.78
CA GLY A 40 18.86 26.83 -0.93
C GLY A 40 18.80 28.17 -1.70
N VAL A 41 17.78 28.35 -2.57
CA VAL A 41 17.53 29.61 -3.29
C VAL A 41 16.95 30.66 -2.34
N ALA A 42 15.96 30.28 -1.53
CA ALA A 42 15.38 31.19 -0.53
C ALA A 42 16.40 31.61 0.54
N LYS A 43 17.27 30.68 1.01
CA LYS A 43 18.38 31.00 1.91
C LYS A 43 19.35 32.02 1.31
N ARG A 44 19.73 31.88 0.04
CA ARG A 44 20.59 32.87 -0.64
C ARG A 44 19.91 34.25 -0.75
N ARG A 45 18.60 34.28 -1.02
CA ARG A 45 17.85 35.55 -1.07
C ARG A 45 17.71 36.20 0.31
N LEU A 46 17.51 35.41 1.39
CA LEU A 46 17.53 35.91 2.76
C LEU A 46 18.84 36.67 3.07
N VAL A 47 20.00 36.03 2.74
CA VAL A 47 21.29 36.70 2.94
C VAL A 47 21.42 37.96 2.09
N GLN A 48 20.92 37.98 0.88
CA GLN A 48 20.98 39.14 -0.03
C GLN A 48 20.12 40.29 0.50
N PHE A 49 18.92 40.04 1.03
CA PHE A 49 18.01 41.14 1.48
C PHE A 49 18.26 41.55 2.91
N PHE A 50 18.66 40.65 3.80
CA PHE A 50 18.75 40.93 5.23
C PHE A 50 20.17 40.82 5.80
N GLY A 51 21.18 40.57 4.97
CA GLY A 51 22.62 40.56 5.30
C GLY A 51 23.08 39.35 6.12
N LYS A 52 22.18 38.65 6.82
CA LYS A 52 22.44 37.43 7.58
C LYS A 52 21.21 36.52 7.51
N ALA A 53 21.44 35.20 7.45
CA ALA A 53 20.39 34.18 7.59
C ALA A 53 20.59 33.47 8.94
N GLU A 54 20.42 34.20 10.03
CA GLU A 54 20.43 33.61 11.36
C GLU A 54 18.98 33.31 11.77
N GLU A 55 18.66 32.04 11.93
CA GLU A 55 17.36 31.61 12.42
C GLU A 55 17.14 32.14 13.84
N LEU A 56 16.00 32.77 14.09
CA LEU A 56 15.60 33.26 15.40
C LEU A 56 14.74 32.19 16.10
N PRO A 57 15.29 31.44 17.08
CA PRO A 57 14.49 30.51 17.86
C PRO A 57 13.54 31.25 18.80
N LEU A 58 12.29 30.80 18.82
CA LEU A 58 11.23 31.40 19.63
C LEU A 58 10.53 30.30 20.44
N SER A 59 10.12 30.66 21.66
CA SER A 59 9.33 29.79 22.52
C SER A 59 8.25 30.63 23.23
N TYR A 60 7.06 30.03 23.38
CA TYR A 60 5.94 30.68 24.06
C TYR A 60 5.22 29.68 24.96
N GLU A 61 5.16 29.99 26.26
CA GLU A 61 4.42 29.22 27.24
C GLU A 61 3.04 29.83 27.46
N PHE A 62 1.99 29.02 27.47
CA PHE A 62 0.62 29.43 27.70
C PHE A 62 -0.22 28.30 28.29
N SER A 63 -1.34 28.66 28.94
CA SER A 63 -2.28 27.66 29.48
C SER A 63 -3.61 27.72 28.73
N GLN A 64 -4.23 26.59 28.51
CA GLN A 64 -5.57 26.49 27.95
C GLN A 64 -6.35 25.38 28.65
N GLY A 65 -7.44 25.75 29.35
CA GLY A 65 -8.17 24.81 30.21
C GLY A 65 -7.27 24.32 31.36
N GLU A 66 -7.15 23.03 31.50
CA GLU A 66 -6.30 22.35 32.49
C GLU A 66 -4.88 22.01 32.00
N TYR A 67 -4.53 22.40 30.77
CA TYR A 67 -3.26 22.02 30.14
C TYR A 67 -2.33 23.23 29.96
N ASP A 68 -1.06 23.02 30.27
CA ASP A 68 0.03 23.95 30.01
C ASP A 68 0.77 23.54 28.75
N PHE A 69 1.04 24.50 27.88
CA PHE A 69 1.68 24.30 26.60
C PHE A 69 2.99 25.04 26.47
N ILE A 70 3.93 24.43 25.75
CA ILE A 70 5.15 25.08 25.25
C ILE A 70 5.13 24.98 23.73
N LEU A 71 4.92 26.14 23.07
CA LEU A 71 5.01 26.24 21.61
C LEU A 71 6.43 26.67 21.25
N THR A 72 7.09 25.90 20.38
CA THR A 72 8.43 26.20 19.86
C THR A 72 8.41 26.43 18.37
N GLY A 73 9.18 27.37 17.87
CA GLY A 73 9.28 27.71 16.44
C GLY A 73 10.58 28.44 16.14
N ARG A 74 10.83 28.66 14.85
CA ARG A 74 11.98 29.41 14.37
C ARG A 74 11.52 30.32 13.25
N ALA A 75 11.80 31.63 13.37
CA ALA A 75 11.70 32.55 12.26
C ALA A 75 12.99 32.46 11.42
N ASP A 76 12.88 32.75 10.14
CA ASP A 76 14.02 32.65 9.21
C ASP A 76 15.01 33.83 9.38
N GLY A 77 14.66 34.81 10.22
CA GLY A 77 15.46 35.94 10.63
C GLY A 77 14.64 36.87 11.52
N GLY A 78 15.26 37.91 12.01
CA GLY A 78 14.59 38.99 12.78
C GLY A 78 15.51 39.69 13.72
N GLU A 79 15.23 40.99 13.97
CA GLU A 79 15.95 41.83 14.90
C GLU A 79 14.99 42.84 15.53
N GLY A 80 15.18 43.17 16.83
CA GLY A 80 14.36 44.13 17.54
C GLY A 80 12.89 43.70 17.60
N ASP A 81 12.02 44.49 16.97
CA ASP A 81 10.58 44.24 16.89
C ASP A 81 10.12 43.60 15.55
N SER A 82 11.06 43.03 14.78
CA SER A 82 10.78 42.45 13.48
C SER A 82 11.16 41.00 13.37
N ILE A 83 10.42 40.26 12.55
CA ILE A 83 10.72 38.88 12.12
C ILE A 83 10.68 38.77 10.61
N VAL A 84 11.42 37.82 10.08
CA VAL A 84 11.41 37.43 8.68
C VAL A 84 10.85 36.03 8.53
N VAL A 85 9.93 35.86 7.61
CA VAL A 85 9.35 34.58 7.21
C VAL A 85 9.56 34.37 5.72
N ALA A 86 10.47 33.49 5.34
CA ALA A 86 10.81 33.24 3.96
C ALA A 86 10.17 31.93 3.50
N ARG A 87 9.45 31.95 2.38
CA ARG A 87 8.81 30.75 1.81
C ARG A 87 8.95 30.70 0.31
N SER A 88 9.21 29.49 -0.17
CA SER A 88 9.16 29.20 -1.58
C SER A 88 7.72 29.12 -2.06
N ILE A 89 7.45 29.66 -3.25
CA ILE A 89 6.15 29.63 -3.88
C ILE A 89 6.27 29.22 -5.34
N THR A 90 5.22 28.62 -5.89
CA THR A 90 5.20 28.11 -7.27
C THR A 90 4.76 29.16 -8.31
N GLY A 91 4.28 30.32 -7.85
CA GLY A 91 3.75 31.38 -8.68
C GLY A 91 4.62 32.64 -8.74
N ASN A 92 4.03 33.74 -9.19
CA ASN A 92 4.67 35.06 -9.19
C ASN A 92 4.80 35.57 -7.76
N PRO A 93 6.03 35.88 -7.26
CA PRO A 93 6.23 36.35 -5.89
C PRO A 93 5.48 37.64 -5.52
N SER A 94 5.30 38.53 -6.50
CA SER A 94 4.56 39.78 -6.28
C SER A 94 3.03 39.58 -6.18
N LYS A 95 2.52 38.42 -6.65
CA LYS A 95 1.09 38.06 -6.59
C LYS A 95 0.92 36.61 -6.16
N PRO A 96 1.33 36.26 -4.92
CA PRO A 96 1.18 34.89 -4.41
C PRO A 96 -0.29 34.45 -4.43
N ARG A 97 -0.56 33.17 -4.55
CA ARG A 97 -1.91 32.63 -4.53
C ARG A 97 -2.57 32.90 -3.17
N LYS A 98 -3.89 33.10 -3.15
CA LYS A 98 -4.65 33.41 -1.92
C LYS A 98 -4.47 32.39 -0.81
N ASN A 99 -4.32 31.12 -1.16
CA ASN A 99 -4.13 30.02 -0.21
C ASN A 99 -2.71 30.04 0.39
N GLU A 100 -1.67 30.18 -0.46
CA GLU A 100 -0.27 30.34 -0.04
C GLU A 100 -0.12 31.53 0.92
N LEU A 101 -0.72 32.67 0.57
CA LEU A 101 -0.76 33.87 1.42
C LEU A 101 -1.37 33.61 2.81
N SER A 102 -2.48 32.86 2.85
CA SER A 102 -3.19 32.59 4.10
C SER A 102 -2.37 31.72 5.04
N GLU A 103 -1.65 30.75 4.50
CA GLU A 103 -0.81 29.81 5.25
C GLU A 103 0.44 30.48 5.82
N ILE A 104 1.19 31.14 4.96
CA ILE A 104 2.43 31.80 5.31
C ILE A 104 2.15 32.95 6.32
N ARG A 105 1.04 33.68 6.13
CA ARG A 105 0.59 34.69 7.11
C ARG A 105 0.24 34.06 8.47
N GLY A 106 -0.48 32.94 8.47
CA GLY A 106 -0.85 32.28 9.73
C GLY A 106 0.37 31.88 10.54
N GLU A 107 1.38 31.30 9.89
CA GLU A 107 2.66 30.94 10.50
C GLU A 107 3.41 32.18 10.99
N GLY A 108 3.50 33.21 10.16
CA GLY A 108 4.13 34.49 10.52
C GLY A 108 3.45 35.17 11.69
N TYR A 109 2.13 35.16 11.77
CA TYR A 109 1.37 35.73 12.90
C TYR A 109 1.64 34.99 14.20
N ILE A 110 1.78 33.67 14.18
CA ILE A 110 2.10 32.89 15.37
C ILE A 110 3.53 33.18 15.82
N LEU A 111 4.51 33.20 14.90
CA LEU A 111 5.89 33.58 15.21
C LEU A 111 5.98 35.01 15.75
N ALA A 112 5.24 35.97 15.15
CA ALA A 112 5.18 37.32 15.61
C ALA A 112 4.59 37.44 17.03
N LEU A 113 3.55 36.66 17.34
CA LEU A 113 3.04 36.59 18.71
C LEU A 113 4.09 36.06 19.69
N MET A 114 4.80 35.00 19.33
CA MET A 114 5.87 34.46 20.18
C MET A 114 6.94 35.49 20.46
N LEU A 115 7.38 36.26 19.45
CA LEU A 115 8.31 37.38 19.62
C LEU A 115 7.72 38.48 20.51
N ALA A 116 6.46 38.91 20.22
CA ALA A 116 5.78 39.92 20.98
C ALA A 116 5.70 39.61 22.49
N LYS A 117 5.37 38.34 22.81
CA LYS A 117 5.30 37.86 24.20
C LYS A 117 6.68 37.77 24.85
N ALA A 118 7.71 37.32 24.11
CA ALA A 118 9.07 37.16 24.61
C ALA A 118 9.75 38.55 24.91
N ARG A 119 9.34 39.60 24.18
CA ARG A 119 9.93 40.97 24.28
C ARG A 119 8.98 42.03 24.76
N GLU A 120 7.77 41.67 25.18
CA GLU A 120 6.71 42.59 25.66
C GLU A 120 6.37 43.70 24.65
N LEU A 121 6.30 43.38 23.36
CA LEU A 121 6.06 44.35 22.29
C LEU A 121 4.55 44.60 22.11
N GLN A 122 4.19 45.82 21.73
CA GLN A 122 2.80 46.22 21.40
C GLN A 122 2.43 45.86 19.95
N SER A 123 3.44 45.76 19.07
CA SER A 123 3.29 45.39 17.68
C SER A 123 4.57 44.73 17.15
N VAL A 124 4.45 43.93 16.11
CA VAL A 124 5.57 43.28 15.44
C VAL A 124 5.50 43.56 13.95
N LYS A 125 6.65 43.90 13.38
CA LYS A 125 6.83 43.99 11.93
C LYS A 125 7.18 42.61 11.39
N ILE A 126 6.48 42.14 10.36
CA ILE A 126 6.68 40.86 9.70
C ILE A 126 7.09 41.12 8.25
N ASP A 127 8.27 40.68 7.90
CA ASP A 127 8.78 40.73 6.53
C ASP A 127 8.57 39.35 5.88
N PHE A 128 7.56 39.19 5.00
CA PHE A 128 7.28 37.99 4.27
C PHE A 128 8.08 38.00 2.96
N LEU A 129 9.10 37.14 2.86
CA LEU A 129 9.91 36.95 1.66
C LEU A 129 9.38 35.77 0.85
N TYR A 130 8.80 36.05 -0.31
CA TYR A 130 8.35 35.04 -1.26
C TYR A 130 9.40 34.83 -2.33
N VAL A 131 9.74 33.57 -2.63
CA VAL A 131 10.76 33.21 -3.61
C VAL A 131 10.20 32.17 -4.56
N ASN A 132 10.28 32.41 -5.86
CA ASN A 132 10.04 31.39 -6.87
C ASN A 132 11.35 30.63 -7.14
N GLU A 133 11.37 29.32 -6.88
CA GLU A 133 12.59 28.52 -6.98
C GLU A 133 13.05 28.30 -8.41
N VAL A 134 12.09 28.28 -9.35
CA VAL A 134 12.38 28.03 -10.77
C VAL A 134 12.90 29.28 -11.45
N SER A 135 12.21 30.42 -11.27
CA SER A 135 12.63 31.69 -11.88
C SER A 135 13.73 32.43 -11.08
N GLY A 136 13.88 32.09 -9.80
CA GLY A 136 14.75 32.83 -8.86
C GLY A 136 14.25 34.23 -8.49
N GLU A 137 13.05 34.61 -8.95
CA GLU A 137 12.42 35.89 -8.59
C GLU A 137 11.98 35.90 -7.14
N SER A 138 11.98 37.06 -6.52
CA SER A 138 11.56 37.23 -5.13
C SER A 138 10.87 38.59 -4.90
N ASP A 139 9.96 38.60 -3.92
CA ASP A 139 9.30 39.83 -3.48
C ASP A 139 9.12 39.81 -1.96
N ILE A 140 9.10 41.02 -1.37
CA ILE A 140 8.93 41.20 0.09
C ILE A 140 7.64 41.94 0.35
N LYS A 141 6.78 41.33 1.18
CA LYS A 141 5.60 42.04 1.72
C LYS A 141 5.77 42.28 3.20
N VAL A 142 5.61 43.54 3.60
CA VAL A 142 5.78 43.98 4.97
C VAL A 142 4.41 44.22 5.61
N GLU A 143 4.20 43.66 6.79
CA GLU A 143 3.02 43.88 7.59
C GLU A 143 3.41 44.24 9.02
N THR A 144 2.78 45.27 9.60
CA THR A 144 2.91 45.54 11.04
C THR A 144 1.58 45.19 11.71
N VAL A 145 1.64 44.29 12.68
CA VAL A 145 0.45 43.73 13.33
C VAL A 145 0.55 43.93 14.83
N THR A 146 -0.55 44.41 15.41
CA THR A 146 -0.60 44.63 16.89
C THR A 146 -0.70 43.33 17.64
N THR A 147 -0.14 43.28 18.84
CA THR A 147 -0.14 42.08 19.70
C THR A 147 -1.56 41.60 20.02
N ASP A 148 -2.52 42.51 20.16
CA ASP A 148 -3.93 42.12 20.38
C ASP A 148 -4.51 41.34 19.20
N ARG A 149 -4.26 41.78 17.97
CA ARG A 149 -4.70 41.09 16.76
C ARG A 149 -4.02 39.74 16.59
N LEU A 150 -2.73 39.66 16.92
CA LEU A 150 -1.98 38.37 16.93
C LEU A 150 -2.57 37.42 17.96
N THR A 151 -2.89 37.90 19.16
CA THR A 151 -3.50 37.13 20.25
C THR A 151 -4.90 36.62 19.85
N GLU A 152 -5.73 37.48 19.25
CA GLU A 152 -7.04 37.06 18.75
C GLU A 152 -6.93 35.93 17.70
N PHE A 153 -6.00 36.07 16.76
CA PHE A 153 -5.74 35.06 15.75
C PHE A 153 -5.28 33.74 16.39
N PHE A 154 -4.32 33.79 17.30
CA PHE A 154 -3.80 32.66 18.05
C PHE A 154 -4.90 31.90 18.81
N ASN A 155 -5.74 32.65 19.55
CA ASN A 155 -6.83 32.06 20.34
C ASN A 155 -7.83 31.31 19.46
N LYS A 156 -8.10 31.80 18.24
CA LYS A 156 -8.94 31.06 17.25
C LYS A 156 -8.29 29.77 16.83
N CYS A 157 -6.97 29.76 16.63
CA CYS A 157 -6.23 28.54 16.29
C CYS A 157 -6.14 27.57 17.47
N LEU A 158 -5.98 28.09 18.67
CA LEU A 158 -5.75 27.32 19.89
C LEU A 158 -6.93 26.41 20.25
N VAL A 159 -8.15 26.81 19.98
CA VAL A 159 -9.34 25.98 20.25
C VAL A 159 -9.22 24.60 19.57
N ALA A 160 -8.80 24.57 18.31
CA ALA A 160 -8.63 23.33 17.57
C ALA A 160 -7.44 22.48 18.08
N VAL A 161 -6.36 23.15 18.49
CA VAL A 161 -5.15 22.47 18.99
C VAL A 161 -5.38 21.86 20.37
N ALA A 162 -6.06 22.59 21.26
CA ALA A 162 -6.34 22.14 22.62
C ALA A 162 -7.19 20.86 22.68
N LEU A 163 -8.04 20.63 21.66
CA LEU A 163 -8.86 19.43 21.58
C LEU A 163 -8.03 18.14 21.50
N PHE A 164 -6.81 18.18 20.99
CA PHE A 164 -5.92 17.03 20.93
C PHE A 164 -5.06 16.82 22.19
N ALA A 165 -5.12 17.74 23.16
CA ALA A 165 -4.35 17.63 24.40
C ALA A 165 -4.76 16.43 25.26
N ALA A 166 -6.07 16.21 25.48
CA ALA A 166 -6.57 15.10 26.26
C ALA A 166 -6.14 13.73 25.74
N PRO A 167 -6.24 13.42 24.41
CA PRO A 167 -5.73 12.19 23.85
C PRO A 167 -4.21 12.00 24.05
N GLU A 168 -3.41 13.06 23.99
CA GLU A 168 -1.95 12.95 24.19
C GLU A 168 -1.60 12.75 25.67
N VAL A 169 -2.27 13.43 26.58
CA VAL A 169 -2.09 13.21 28.03
C VAL A 169 -2.47 11.78 28.39
N ASP A 170 -3.65 11.29 27.94
CA ASP A 170 -4.06 9.90 28.14
C ASP A 170 -3.07 8.90 27.55
N ARG A 171 -2.50 9.22 26.38
CA ARG A 171 -1.47 8.39 25.76
C ARG A 171 -0.30 8.16 26.69
N VAL A 172 0.24 9.22 27.26
CA VAL A 172 1.45 9.14 28.10
C VAL A 172 1.16 8.60 29.49
N THR A 173 0.03 8.99 30.12
CA THR A 173 -0.26 8.66 31.49
C THR A 173 -0.95 7.31 31.69
N ASN A 174 -1.68 6.84 30.69
CA ASN A 174 -2.49 5.62 30.79
C ASN A 174 -2.13 4.58 29.72
N ARG A 175 -2.16 4.96 28.42
CA ARG A 175 -2.02 4.00 27.33
C ARG A 175 -0.61 3.40 27.25
N LEU A 176 0.45 4.21 27.16
CA LEU A 176 1.82 3.71 27.06
C LEU A 176 2.22 2.86 28.27
N PRO A 177 1.92 3.22 29.52
CA PRO A 177 2.20 2.36 30.68
C PRO A 177 1.49 1.01 30.62
N SER A 178 0.22 0.97 30.17
CA SER A 178 -0.53 -0.29 30.02
C SER A 178 0.08 -1.20 28.94
N MET A 179 0.50 -0.63 27.80
CA MET A 179 1.16 -1.35 26.72
C MET A 179 2.55 -1.88 27.16
N LYS A 180 3.28 -1.09 27.93
CA LYS A 180 4.61 -1.46 28.46
C LYS A 180 4.56 -2.68 29.37
N THR A 181 3.49 -2.89 30.09
CA THR A 181 3.33 -4.01 31.04
C THR A 181 2.57 -5.20 30.44
N LEU A 182 2.10 -5.08 29.19
CA LEU A 182 1.34 -6.13 28.52
C LEU A 182 2.11 -7.44 28.47
N LYS A 183 1.49 -8.52 28.94
CA LYS A 183 1.97 -9.89 28.79
C LYS A 183 1.49 -10.47 27.45
N PHE A 184 2.13 -11.56 27.00
CA PHE A 184 1.67 -12.25 25.79
C PHE A 184 0.18 -12.64 25.97
N PRO A 185 -0.68 -12.35 24.97
CA PRO A 185 -2.13 -12.41 25.18
C PRO A 185 -2.72 -13.82 25.25
N TYR A 186 -1.96 -14.84 24.87
CA TYR A 186 -2.36 -16.25 24.93
C TYR A 186 -1.61 -17.00 26.01
N ASP A 187 -2.22 -18.03 26.60
CA ASP A 187 -1.64 -18.80 27.70
C ASP A 187 -0.44 -19.64 27.26
N ASN A 188 -0.49 -20.15 26.03
CA ASN A 188 0.61 -20.93 25.43
C ASN A 188 1.24 -20.19 24.26
N ILE A 189 2.56 -20.18 24.22
CA ILE A 189 3.33 -19.70 23.07
C ILE A 189 3.66 -20.93 22.22
N ARG A 190 3.24 -20.90 20.96
CA ARG A 190 3.52 -21.98 19.98
C ARG A 190 5.00 -22.03 19.63
N GLU A 191 5.45 -23.18 19.15
CA GLU A 191 6.80 -23.31 18.62
C GLU A 191 7.04 -22.28 17.49
N GLY A 192 8.23 -21.69 17.47
CA GLY A 192 8.58 -20.61 16.53
C GLY A 192 8.04 -19.23 16.88
N GLN A 193 6.92 -19.09 17.57
CA GLN A 193 6.38 -17.79 17.97
C GLN A 193 7.37 -16.99 18.84
N SER A 194 8.00 -17.64 19.81
CA SER A 194 8.92 -16.96 20.74
C SER A 194 10.14 -16.37 20.00
N GLU A 195 10.60 -17.03 18.96
CA GLU A 195 11.69 -16.56 18.13
C GLU A 195 11.24 -15.36 17.27
N PHE A 196 10.07 -15.48 16.64
CA PHE A 196 9.53 -14.37 15.85
C PHE A 196 9.28 -13.12 16.72
N VAL A 197 8.63 -13.28 17.88
CA VAL A 197 8.37 -12.17 18.82
C VAL A 197 9.68 -11.51 19.27
N ARG A 198 10.72 -12.29 19.61
CA ARG A 198 12.03 -11.74 20.02
C ARG A 198 12.74 -10.99 18.90
N SER A 199 12.77 -11.57 17.69
CA SER A 199 13.38 -10.93 16.52
C SER A 199 12.62 -9.68 16.12
N ALA A 200 11.28 -9.74 16.09
CA ALA A 200 10.43 -8.59 15.83
C ALA A 200 10.65 -7.46 16.86
N TYR A 201 10.64 -7.78 18.17
CA TYR A 201 10.88 -6.78 19.21
C TYR A 201 12.26 -6.12 19.06
N ARG A 202 13.30 -6.92 18.78
CA ARG A 202 14.67 -6.42 18.58
C ARG A 202 14.75 -5.43 17.40
N ILE A 203 14.20 -5.80 16.23
CA ILE A 203 14.23 -4.96 15.03
C ILE A 203 13.38 -3.70 15.23
N LEU A 204 12.16 -3.86 15.73
CA LEU A 204 11.25 -2.74 15.96
C LEU A 204 11.84 -1.73 16.96
N SER A 205 12.63 -2.19 17.95
CA SER A 205 13.27 -1.33 18.95
C SER A 205 14.48 -0.57 18.42
N ARG A 206 15.35 -1.24 17.65
CA ARG A 206 16.63 -0.67 17.18
C ARG A 206 16.53 0.08 15.84
N GLY A 207 15.48 -0.18 15.08
CA GLY A 207 15.35 0.24 13.68
C GLY A 207 15.84 -0.82 12.70
N GLY A 208 15.48 -0.67 11.41
CA GLY A 208 15.79 -1.59 10.31
C GLY A 208 14.61 -2.44 9.90
N THR A 209 14.88 -3.46 9.07
CA THR A 209 13.84 -4.33 8.49
C THR A 209 14.08 -5.79 8.83
N LEU A 210 13.01 -6.52 9.16
CA LEU A 210 13.00 -7.99 9.31
C LEU A 210 12.13 -8.58 8.19
N TYR A 211 12.68 -9.55 7.48
CA TYR A 211 11.96 -10.39 6.50
C TYR A 211 11.72 -11.77 7.12
N ALA A 212 10.46 -12.09 7.41
CA ALA A 212 10.13 -13.33 8.10
C ALA A 212 9.19 -14.21 7.27
N THR A 213 9.60 -15.46 7.04
CA THR A 213 8.65 -16.48 6.59
C THR A 213 8.16 -17.26 7.79
N ALA A 214 6.84 -17.31 7.95
CA ALA A 214 6.19 -18.02 9.06
C ALA A 214 4.99 -18.78 8.53
N PRO A 215 4.96 -20.10 8.63
CA PRO A 215 3.86 -20.93 8.13
C PRO A 215 2.48 -20.50 8.62
N THR A 216 1.43 -20.92 7.93
CA THR A 216 0.05 -20.75 8.42
C THR A 216 -0.09 -21.40 9.80
N GLY A 217 -0.97 -20.89 10.64
CA GLY A 217 -1.17 -21.45 11.99
C GLY A 217 -0.15 -21.04 13.06
N THR A 218 1.01 -20.47 12.68
CA THR A 218 2.02 -20.00 13.66
C THR A 218 1.59 -18.78 14.48
N GLY A 219 0.44 -18.17 14.18
CA GLY A 219 0.00 -16.94 14.85
C GLY A 219 0.82 -15.70 14.45
N LYS A 220 1.12 -15.54 13.16
CA LYS A 220 1.87 -14.38 12.59
C LYS A 220 1.38 -13.04 13.11
N THR A 221 0.06 -12.83 13.10
CA THR A 221 -0.58 -11.56 13.49
C THR A 221 -0.20 -11.15 14.90
N VAL A 222 -0.36 -12.05 15.88
CA VAL A 222 0.00 -11.76 17.27
C VAL A 222 1.51 -11.64 17.44
N SER A 223 2.30 -12.45 16.72
CA SER A 223 3.76 -12.43 16.78
C SER A 223 4.37 -11.13 16.25
N ALA A 224 3.65 -10.43 15.34
CA ALA A 224 4.01 -9.11 14.84
C ALA A 224 3.43 -7.97 15.71
N LEU A 225 2.16 -8.03 16.07
CA LEU A 225 1.46 -6.97 16.81
C LEU A 225 1.92 -6.88 18.27
N TYR A 226 2.07 -8.00 18.97
CA TYR A 226 2.46 -7.97 20.38
C TYR A 226 3.77 -7.21 20.63
N PRO A 227 4.89 -7.52 19.96
CA PRO A 227 6.12 -6.76 20.13
C PRO A 227 5.97 -5.30 19.68
N ALA A 228 5.14 -5.01 18.65
CA ALA A 228 4.88 -3.65 18.20
C ALA A 228 4.12 -2.82 19.26
N ILE A 229 3.13 -3.39 19.93
CA ILE A 229 2.45 -2.73 21.05
C ILE A 229 3.40 -2.52 22.23
N ARG A 230 4.26 -3.47 22.52
CA ARG A 230 5.28 -3.35 23.58
C ARG A 230 6.25 -2.20 23.32
N ILE A 231 6.76 -2.04 22.08
CA ILE A 231 7.68 -0.95 21.74
C ILE A 231 7.01 0.42 21.71
N LEU A 232 5.71 0.51 21.43
CA LEU A 232 4.91 1.72 21.68
C LEU A 232 4.97 2.08 23.16
N GLY A 233 4.67 1.11 24.05
CA GLY A 233 4.74 1.30 25.50
C GLY A 233 6.11 1.71 26.00
N ASP A 234 7.18 1.29 25.34
CA ASP A 234 8.57 1.69 25.64
C ASP A 234 8.93 3.07 25.06
N GLY A 235 8.02 3.71 24.31
CA GLY A 235 8.23 5.02 23.67
C GLY A 235 9.27 5.01 22.53
N ARG A 236 9.59 3.85 21.98
CA ARG A 236 10.54 3.72 20.85
C ARG A 236 9.97 4.19 19.54
N VAL A 237 8.68 3.96 19.33
CA VAL A 237 7.91 4.43 18.18
C VAL A 237 6.70 5.22 18.64
N ASP A 238 6.18 6.09 17.77
CA ASP A 238 5.03 6.93 18.06
C ASP A 238 3.72 6.31 17.54
N LYS A 239 3.80 5.44 16.53
CA LYS A 239 2.63 4.83 15.88
C LYS A 239 3.01 3.53 15.17
N VAL A 240 2.07 2.59 15.13
CA VAL A 240 2.17 1.35 14.36
C VAL A 240 1.22 1.42 13.18
N PHE A 241 1.71 1.10 11.97
CA PHE A 241 0.90 0.88 10.79
C PHE A 241 0.90 -0.62 10.46
N TYR A 242 -0.28 -1.24 10.58
CA TYR A 242 -0.50 -2.61 10.12
C TYR A 242 -1.02 -2.57 8.70
N LEU A 243 -0.19 -2.98 7.76
CA LEU A 243 -0.41 -2.85 6.32
C LEU A 243 -0.76 -4.22 5.73
N THR A 244 -1.95 -4.33 5.14
CA THR A 244 -2.42 -5.61 4.59
C THR A 244 -3.23 -5.40 3.31
N PRO A 245 -3.08 -6.30 2.31
CA PRO A 245 -3.84 -6.20 1.07
C PRO A 245 -5.28 -6.72 1.17
N LYS A 246 -5.67 -7.36 2.30
CA LYS A 246 -6.93 -8.08 2.44
C LYS A 246 -7.75 -7.61 3.66
N SER A 247 -9.07 -7.54 3.51
CA SER A 247 -9.98 -7.20 4.61
C SER A 247 -9.99 -8.25 5.72
N THR A 248 -9.89 -9.54 5.38
CA THR A 248 -9.88 -10.64 6.37
C THR A 248 -8.66 -10.59 7.28
N THR A 249 -7.50 -10.21 6.77
CA THR A 249 -6.29 -10.02 7.60
C THR A 249 -6.35 -8.74 8.42
N ALA A 250 -7.06 -7.72 7.95
CA ALA A 250 -7.34 -6.52 8.74
C ALA A 250 -8.26 -6.82 9.93
N GLU A 251 -9.28 -7.64 9.73
CA GLU A 251 -10.17 -8.13 10.80
C GLU A 251 -9.40 -8.97 11.84
N ALA A 252 -8.55 -9.90 11.39
CA ALA A 252 -7.70 -10.70 12.29
C ALA A 252 -6.73 -9.83 13.12
N ALA A 253 -6.21 -8.73 12.56
CA ALA A 253 -5.41 -7.77 13.31
C ALA A 253 -6.25 -7.01 14.34
N ALA A 254 -7.48 -6.62 13.99
CA ALA A 254 -8.42 -5.98 14.89
C ALA A 254 -8.78 -6.89 16.08
N ASP A 255 -9.11 -8.16 15.81
CA ASP A 255 -9.41 -9.16 16.84
C ASP A 255 -8.22 -9.37 17.79
N CYS A 256 -7.01 -9.42 17.23
CA CYS A 256 -5.78 -9.53 18.03
C CYS A 256 -5.60 -8.33 18.97
N LEU A 257 -5.90 -7.10 18.52
CA LEU A 257 -5.84 -5.90 19.36
C LEU A 257 -6.92 -5.92 20.45
N ASN A 258 -8.11 -6.41 20.14
CA ASN A 258 -9.18 -6.57 21.14
C ASN A 258 -8.78 -7.58 22.21
N ILE A 259 -8.20 -8.73 21.87
CA ILE A 259 -7.68 -9.71 22.83
C ILE A 259 -6.60 -9.10 23.71
N MET A 260 -5.70 -8.28 23.15
CA MET A 260 -4.67 -7.57 23.94
C MET A 260 -5.31 -6.56 24.92
N ALA A 261 -6.40 -5.91 24.52
CA ALA A 261 -7.12 -4.99 25.40
C ALA A 261 -7.82 -5.73 26.54
N GLU A 262 -8.41 -6.91 26.30
CA GLU A 262 -8.95 -7.79 27.35
C GLU A 262 -7.89 -8.23 28.37
N LYS A 263 -6.63 -8.32 27.95
CA LYS A 263 -5.49 -8.61 28.82
C LYS A 263 -4.89 -7.35 29.48
N GLY A 264 -5.56 -6.21 29.37
CA GLY A 264 -5.28 -4.97 30.11
C GLY A 264 -4.51 -3.89 29.35
N ALA A 265 -4.25 -4.05 28.06
CA ALA A 265 -3.68 -2.98 27.26
C ALA A 265 -4.74 -1.95 26.85
N VAL A 266 -4.51 -0.68 27.09
CA VAL A 266 -5.37 0.40 26.60
C VAL A 266 -4.83 0.87 25.25
N ILE A 267 -5.49 0.47 24.17
CA ILE A 267 -5.05 0.72 22.79
C ILE A 267 -6.16 1.49 22.07
N ARG A 268 -5.78 2.46 21.23
CA ARG A 268 -6.68 3.12 20.29
C ARG A 268 -6.24 2.80 18.87
N SER A 269 -7.12 2.23 18.08
CA SER A 269 -6.83 1.86 16.71
C SER A 269 -7.98 2.17 15.75
N VAL A 270 -7.64 2.27 14.47
CA VAL A 270 -8.61 2.51 13.40
C VAL A 270 -8.32 1.62 12.19
N ILE A 271 -9.39 1.11 11.56
CA ILE A 271 -9.32 0.46 10.26
C ILE A 271 -9.69 1.48 9.18
N LEU A 272 -8.72 1.88 8.37
CA LEU A 272 -8.96 2.79 7.26
C LEU A 272 -9.63 2.07 6.09
N THR A 273 -10.79 2.55 5.70
CA THR A 273 -11.53 2.06 4.53
C THR A 273 -11.29 2.99 3.34
N ALA A 274 -11.05 2.41 2.16
CA ALA A 274 -10.85 3.18 0.95
C ALA A 274 -12.00 4.17 0.69
N LYS A 275 -11.66 5.36 0.20
CA LYS A 275 -12.60 6.48 0.02
C LYS A 275 -13.81 6.09 -0.82
N GLU A 276 -13.60 5.30 -1.87
CA GLU A 276 -14.68 4.84 -2.75
C GLU A 276 -15.64 3.88 -2.04
N LYS A 277 -15.16 3.13 -1.05
CA LYS A 277 -15.96 2.15 -0.29
C LYS A 277 -16.70 2.78 0.90
N ILE A 278 -16.13 3.84 1.49
CA ILE A 278 -16.72 4.46 2.69
C ILE A 278 -17.60 5.68 2.37
N CYS A 279 -17.41 6.31 1.22
CA CYS A 279 -18.14 7.54 0.86
C CYS A 279 -19.59 7.21 0.47
N PRO A 280 -20.62 7.69 1.22
CA PRO A 280 -22.02 7.45 0.89
C PRO A 280 -22.49 8.24 -0.34
N MET A 281 -21.73 9.24 -0.77
CA MET A 281 -22.03 10.10 -1.93
C MET A 281 -21.42 9.59 -3.24
N GLY A 282 -20.81 8.39 -3.22
CA GLY A 282 -20.13 7.82 -4.40
C GLY A 282 -19.00 8.73 -4.92
N HIS A 283 -18.91 8.87 -6.25
CA HIS A 283 -17.81 9.59 -6.89
C HIS A 283 -17.95 11.12 -6.94
N ILE A 284 -18.91 11.74 -6.23
CA ILE A 284 -19.13 13.19 -6.25
C ILE A 284 -17.88 13.97 -5.88
N CYS A 285 -17.08 13.48 -4.92
CA CYS A 285 -15.82 14.14 -4.54
C CYS A 285 -14.77 14.20 -5.65
N ARG A 286 -14.74 13.21 -6.56
CA ARG A 286 -13.89 13.28 -7.76
C ARG A 286 -14.38 14.34 -8.74
N LYS A 287 -15.71 14.49 -8.86
CA LYS A 287 -16.33 15.40 -9.81
C LYS A 287 -16.32 16.86 -9.32
N ALA A 288 -16.68 17.13 -8.08
CA ALA A 288 -16.68 18.49 -7.52
C ALA A 288 -16.58 18.51 -5.99
N LYS A 289 -15.37 18.74 -5.46
CA LYS A 289 -15.11 18.83 -3.99
C LYS A 289 -16.01 19.86 -3.29
N ARG A 290 -16.38 20.95 -3.96
CA ARG A 290 -17.22 22.03 -3.43
C ARG A 290 -18.70 21.67 -3.28
N LEU A 291 -19.17 20.66 -3.98
CA LEU A 291 -20.56 20.22 -3.95
C LEU A 291 -20.82 19.09 -2.96
N CYS A 292 -19.78 18.58 -2.30
CA CYS A 292 -19.98 17.60 -1.27
C CYS A 292 -20.67 18.25 -0.07
N PRO A 293 -21.93 17.89 0.27
CA PRO A 293 -22.65 18.47 1.41
C PRO A 293 -21.98 18.12 2.75
N ARG A 294 -21.04 17.16 2.75
CA ARG A 294 -20.29 16.69 3.92
C ARG A 294 -18.92 17.37 4.06
N SER A 295 -18.77 18.59 3.56
CA SER A 295 -17.51 19.36 3.61
C SER A 295 -17.34 20.23 4.85
N ALA A 296 -18.13 19.99 5.92
CA ALA A 296 -18.07 20.74 7.18
C ALA A 296 -16.87 20.31 8.06
N PHE A 297 -15.68 20.55 7.61
CA PHE A 297 -14.43 20.06 8.23
C PHE A 297 -14.09 20.74 9.57
N ASN A 298 -14.71 21.86 9.87
CA ASN A 298 -14.55 22.57 11.16
C ASN A 298 -15.03 21.77 12.38
N LYS A 299 -15.72 20.63 12.18
CA LYS A 299 -16.19 19.73 13.22
C LYS A 299 -15.41 18.39 13.25
N LEU A 300 -14.36 18.23 12.42
CA LEU A 300 -13.63 16.97 12.37
C LEU A 300 -12.94 16.63 13.69
N ALA A 301 -12.37 17.62 14.37
CA ALA A 301 -11.74 17.42 15.66
C ALA A 301 -12.75 16.96 16.72
N ASP A 302 -13.91 17.63 16.81
CA ASP A 302 -14.98 17.26 17.75
C ASP A 302 -15.50 15.83 17.49
N ALA A 303 -15.68 15.48 16.21
CA ALA A 303 -16.12 14.14 15.82
C ALA A 303 -15.06 13.08 16.13
N ALA A 304 -13.78 13.37 15.90
CA ALA A 304 -12.68 12.46 16.24
C ALA A 304 -12.56 12.26 17.75
N LEU A 305 -12.75 13.32 18.54
CA LEU A 305 -12.77 13.22 19.99
C LEU A 305 -14.02 12.50 20.52
N SER A 306 -15.17 12.63 19.86
CA SER A 306 -16.36 11.83 20.19
C SER A 306 -16.06 10.33 20.04
N LEU A 307 -15.38 9.91 18.93
CA LEU A 307 -14.92 8.53 18.75
C LEU A 307 -13.92 8.09 19.84
N TRP A 308 -12.96 8.98 20.15
CA TRP A 308 -11.95 8.69 21.16
C TRP A 308 -12.57 8.50 22.56
N SER A 309 -13.56 9.34 22.93
CA SER A 309 -14.23 9.28 24.23
C SER A 309 -15.07 8.02 24.44
N GLU A 310 -15.49 7.34 23.37
CA GLU A 310 -16.18 6.04 23.46
C GLU A 310 -15.29 4.93 24.03
N GLY A 311 -13.99 5.13 24.06
CA GLY A 311 -13.05 4.22 24.68
C GLY A 311 -12.79 2.92 23.90
N ARG A 312 -13.27 2.77 22.68
CA ARG A 312 -13.11 1.56 21.86
C ARG A 312 -11.66 1.28 21.51
N THR A 313 -11.28 0.02 21.55
CA THR A 313 -9.95 -0.43 21.11
C THR A 313 -9.79 -0.29 19.61
N VAL A 314 -10.76 -0.76 18.85
CA VAL A 314 -10.78 -0.69 17.38
C VAL A 314 -12.01 0.09 16.92
N VAL A 315 -11.80 1.07 16.06
CA VAL A 315 -12.86 1.82 15.37
C VAL A 315 -12.83 1.42 13.90
N GLY A 316 -13.91 0.83 13.43
CA GLY A 316 -14.06 0.36 12.05
C GLY A 316 -14.93 1.27 11.20
N ARG A 317 -15.33 0.73 10.03
CA ARG A 317 -16.18 1.44 9.06
C ARG A 317 -17.53 1.86 9.63
N ALA A 318 -18.16 1.01 10.45
CA ALA A 318 -19.52 1.25 10.97
C ALA A 318 -19.54 2.46 11.91
N GLU A 319 -18.64 2.50 12.86
CA GLU A 319 -18.51 3.57 13.85
C GLU A 319 -18.14 4.91 13.18
N ILE A 320 -17.22 4.87 12.22
CA ILE A 320 -16.86 6.07 11.43
C ILE A 320 -18.07 6.62 10.68
N LEU A 321 -18.88 5.76 10.04
CA LEU A 321 -20.08 6.19 9.32
C LEU A 321 -21.13 6.80 10.27
N GLU A 322 -21.37 6.17 11.39
CA GLU A 322 -22.32 6.64 12.40
C GLU A 322 -21.98 8.06 12.90
N VAL A 323 -20.72 8.26 13.30
CA VAL A 323 -20.28 9.56 13.79
C VAL A 323 -20.23 10.60 12.67
N ALA A 324 -19.77 10.20 11.47
CA ALA A 324 -19.75 11.09 10.31
C ALA A 324 -21.16 11.57 9.92
N ASP A 325 -22.17 10.71 10.01
CA ASP A 325 -23.57 11.08 9.77
C ASP A 325 -24.09 12.04 10.84
N ARG A 326 -23.82 11.78 12.12
CA ARG A 326 -24.21 12.63 13.27
C ARG A 326 -23.68 14.06 13.11
N PHE A 327 -22.45 14.23 12.64
CA PHE A 327 -21.80 15.54 12.48
C PHE A 327 -21.95 16.14 11.06
N GLY A 328 -22.51 15.40 10.10
CA GLY A 328 -22.61 15.82 8.70
C GLY A 328 -21.26 15.88 7.97
N LEU A 329 -20.32 14.99 8.29
CA LEU A 329 -18.93 15.00 7.83
C LEU A 329 -18.63 13.95 6.74
N CYS A 330 -17.51 14.16 6.04
CA CYS A 330 -16.91 13.14 5.20
C CYS A 330 -16.33 12.02 6.07
N PRO A 331 -16.83 10.76 5.96
CA PRO A 331 -16.34 9.67 6.80
C PRO A 331 -14.86 9.32 6.52
N TYR A 332 -14.38 9.48 5.30
CA TYR A 332 -12.98 9.26 4.97
C TYR A 332 -12.06 10.27 5.68
N GLU A 333 -12.39 11.57 5.63
CA GLU A 333 -11.59 12.59 6.33
C GLU A 333 -11.67 12.42 7.86
N LEU A 334 -12.84 12.01 8.39
CA LEU A 334 -12.98 11.68 9.82
C LEU A 334 -12.07 10.52 10.21
N SER A 335 -12.03 9.44 9.41
CA SER A 335 -11.16 8.30 9.70
C SER A 335 -9.67 8.68 9.71
N LEU A 336 -9.26 9.54 8.79
CA LEU A 336 -7.88 10.06 8.76
C LEU A 336 -7.59 11.01 9.93
N CYS A 337 -8.54 11.84 10.35
CA CYS A 337 -8.39 12.70 11.52
C CYS A 337 -8.27 11.87 12.81
N TYR A 338 -9.10 10.85 12.95
CA TYR A 338 -9.05 9.93 14.10
C TYR A 338 -7.74 9.12 14.12
N ALA A 339 -7.22 8.71 12.95
CA ALA A 339 -5.95 8.00 12.84
C ALA A 339 -4.76 8.76 13.46
N GLU A 340 -4.86 10.09 13.56
CA GLU A 340 -3.78 10.89 14.15
C GLU A 340 -3.63 10.70 15.65
N ILE A 341 -4.74 10.47 16.36
CA ILE A 341 -4.75 10.23 17.80
C ILE A 341 -4.71 8.74 18.17
N CYS A 342 -4.74 7.84 17.18
CA CYS A 342 -4.60 6.40 17.36
C CYS A 342 -3.15 5.96 17.54
N ASP A 343 -2.97 4.85 18.27
CA ASP A 343 -1.70 4.15 18.45
C ASP A 343 -1.40 3.23 17.26
N VAL A 344 -2.45 2.59 16.72
CA VAL A 344 -2.37 1.64 15.61
C VAL A 344 -3.31 2.06 14.48
N VAL A 345 -2.79 2.04 13.26
CA VAL A 345 -3.56 2.27 12.03
C VAL A 345 -3.50 1.01 11.17
N ILE A 346 -4.65 0.36 10.97
CA ILE A 346 -4.78 -0.80 10.08
C ILE A 346 -5.25 -0.30 8.72
N CYS A 347 -4.50 -0.56 7.66
CA CYS A 347 -4.86 -0.05 6.33
C CYS A 347 -4.27 -0.89 5.19
N ASP A 348 -4.73 -0.61 3.96
CA ASP A 348 -4.17 -1.23 2.75
C ASP A 348 -2.73 -0.75 2.51
N VAL A 349 -1.88 -1.63 1.94
CA VAL A 349 -0.48 -1.33 1.60
C VAL A 349 -0.35 -0.12 0.66
N ASN A 350 -1.37 0.18 -0.16
CA ASN A 350 -1.39 1.33 -1.05
C ASN A 350 -1.23 2.65 -0.28
N TYR A 351 -1.71 2.73 0.95
CA TYR A 351 -1.62 3.93 1.77
C TYR A 351 -0.19 4.31 2.18
N LEU A 352 0.78 3.40 2.06
CA LEU A 352 2.20 3.71 2.23
C LEU A 352 2.93 3.74 0.87
N PHE A 353 2.67 2.76 -0.01
CA PHE A 353 3.52 2.51 -1.17
C PHE A 353 3.06 3.19 -2.47
N ASP A 354 1.76 3.44 -2.66
CA ASP A 354 1.27 4.04 -3.91
C ASP A 354 1.65 5.54 -3.99
N PRO A 355 2.34 5.99 -5.06
CA PRO A 355 2.78 7.38 -5.18
C PRO A 355 1.63 8.39 -5.28
N VAL A 356 0.40 7.94 -5.60
CA VAL A 356 -0.76 8.82 -5.78
C VAL A 356 -1.65 8.88 -4.54
N VAL A 357 -1.87 7.73 -3.89
CA VAL A 357 -2.86 7.62 -2.79
C VAL A 357 -2.25 7.47 -1.40
N TYR A 358 -0.92 7.43 -1.25
CA TYR A 358 -0.29 7.33 0.07
C TYR A 358 -0.75 8.45 1.02
N ILE A 359 -0.74 8.18 2.31
CA ILE A 359 -1.24 9.15 3.31
C ILE A 359 -0.15 10.18 3.60
N LYS A 360 -0.13 11.23 2.82
CA LYS A 360 0.87 12.29 2.86
C LYS A 360 1.06 12.88 4.26
N ARG A 361 -0.04 13.09 5.01
CA ARG A 361 0.01 13.64 6.39
C ARG A 361 0.87 12.85 7.37
N PHE A 362 1.16 11.58 7.08
CA PHE A 362 2.06 10.76 7.88
C PHE A 362 3.42 10.56 7.20
N PHE A 363 3.44 10.42 5.87
CA PHE A 363 4.60 9.86 5.18
C PHE A 363 5.42 10.88 4.38
N ASP A 364 5.00 12.14 4.23
CA ASP A 364 5.81 13.15 3.55
C ASP A 364 7.10 13.45 4.34
N GLU A 365 6.97 13.73 5.62
CA GLU A 365 8.12 13.98 6.50
C GLU A 365 8.65 12.68 7.13
N GLY A 366 7.82 11.62 7.17
CA GLY A 366 8.10 10.42 7.93
C GLY A 366 7.96 10.63 9.44
N GLY A 367 8.34 9.60 10.22
CA GLY A 367 8.23 9.65 11.67
C GLY A 367 8.78 8.41 12.35
N ARG A 368 8.69 8.34 13.66
CA ARG A 368 9.05 7.14 14.42
C ARG A 368 7.92 6.10 14.30
N PHE A 369 7.69 5.59 13.09
CA PHE A 369 6.65 4.64 12.80
C PHE A 369 7.21 3.22 12.70
N ALA A 370 6.45 2.24 13.18
CA ALA A 370 6.70 0.84 12.92
C ALA A 370 5.73 0.36 11.83
N PHE A 371 6.26 -0.21 10.75
CA PHE A 371 5.48 -0.79 9.67
C PHE A 371 5.41 -2.31 9.82
N LEU A 372 4.21 -2.86 9.91
CA LEU A 372 3.94 -4.29 9.92
C LEU A 372 3.26 -4.65 8.59
N ILE A 373 3.99 -5.27 7.67
CA ILE A 373 3.52 -5.59 6.33
C ILE A 373 3.18 -7.07 6.25
N ASP A 374 1.89 -7.36 6.32
CA ASP A 374 1.36 -8.72 6.20
C ASP A 374 1.17 -9.10 4.72
N GLU A 375 1.29 -10.39 4.42
CA GLU A 375 1.27 -10.95 3.06
C GLU A 375 2.27 -10.24 2.13
N ALA A 376 3.46 -9.96 2.66
CA ALA A 376 4.51 -9.16 2.01
C ALA A 376 4.98 -9.75 0.66
N HIS A 377 4.74 -11.05 0.41
CA HIS A 377 5.06 -11.71 -0.86
C HIS A 377 4.35 -11.07 -2.07
N ASN A 378 3.21 -10.41 -1.87
CA ASN A 378 2.46 -9.72 -2.92
C ASN A 378 2.92 -8.28 -3.16
N LEU A 379 3.75 -7.71 -2.28
CA LEU A 379 4.06 -6.28 -2.30
C LEU A 379 4.83 -5.87 -3.55
N SER A 380 5.81 -6.67 -4.01
CA SER A 380 6.61 -6.32 -5.19
C SER A 380 5.75 -6.23 -6.46
N GLU A 381 4.85 -7.19 -6.71
CA GLU A 381 3.93 -7.13 -7.87
C GLU A 381 2.97 -5.94 -7.76
N ARG A 382 2.40 -5.70 -6.58
CA ARG A 382 1.54 -4.53 -6.36
C ARG A 382 2.30 -3.21 -6.53
N ALA A 383 3.50 -3.09 -6.00
CA ALA A 383 4.34 -1.91 -6.18
C ALA A 383 4.66 -1.71 -7.67
N ARG A 384 4.95 -2.79 -8.42
CA ARG A 384 5.17 -2.71 -9.86
C ARG A 384 3.97 -2.12 -10.59
N GLU A 385 2.75 -2.53 -10.26
CA GLU A 385 1.53 -1.95 -10.82
C GLU A 385 1.35 -0.46 -10.46
N MET A 386 1.67 -0.09 -9.21
CA MET A 386 1.60 1.31 -8.75
C MET A 386 2.58 2.21 -9.49
N TYR A 387 3.80 1.71 -9.72
CA TYR A 387 4.91 2.44 -10.36
C TYR A 387 5.04 2.18 -11.86
N THR A 388 4.07 1.52 -12.47
CA THR A 388 3.92 1.37 -13.92
C THR A 388 2.85 2.33 -14.41
N ALA A 389 3.07 2.95 -15.57
CA ALA A 389 2.09 3.82 -16.19
C ALA A 389 1.93 3.48 -17.68
N ASP A 390 0.68 3.37 -18.09
CA ASP A 390 0.28 3.13 -19.47
C ASP A 390 -0.31 4.38 -20.08
N LEU A 391 -0.07 4.59 -21.37
CA LEU A 391 -0.71 5.64 -22.16
C LEU A 391 -0.75 5.24 -23.62
N SER A 392 -1.89 5.49 -24.30
CA SER A 392 -2.04 5.26 -25.72
C SER A 392 -2.16 6.57 -26.50
N LEU A 393 -1.83 6.51 -27.79
CA LEU A 393 -2.03 7.61 -28.73
C LEU A 393 -3.51 8.02 -28.76
N TYR A 394 -4.40 7.03 -28.73
CA TYR A 394 -5.84 7.26 -28.68
C TYR A 394 -6.26 8.04 -27.44
N GLU A 395 -5.79 7.65 -26.27
CA GLU A 395 -6.07 8.34 -25.00
C GLU A 395 -5.52 9.76 -24.96
N LEU A 396 -4.35 10.01 -25.58
CA LEU A 396 -3.80 11.36 -25.74
C LEU A 396 -4.67 12.23 -26.64
N TYR A 397 -5.22 11.65 -27.70
CA TYR A 397 -6.02 12.35 -28.72
C TYR A 397 -7.49 12.53 -28.31
N GLU A 398 -7.98 11.73 -27.36
CA GLU A 398 -9.38 11.72 -26.92
C GLU A 398 -9.94 13.12 -26.63
N PRO A 399 -9.26 14.04 -25.89
CA PRO A 399 -9.81 15.38 -25.64
C PRO A 399 -10.06 16.20 -26.90
N TYR A 400 -9.35 15.95 -27.99
CA TYR A 400 -9.57 16.65 -29.24
C TYR A 400 -10.94 16.30 -29.87
N THR A 401 -11.35 15.05 -29.77
CA THR A 401 -12.57 14.52 -30.34
C THR A 401 -13.79 14.68 -29.43
N ASP A 402 -13.58 14.82 -28.11
CA ASP A 402 -14.66 14.91 -27.14
C ASP A 402 -15.44 16.23 -27.26
N SER A 403 -16.76 16.12 -27.24
CA SER A 403 -17.69 17.26 -27.37
C SER A 403 -17.86 18.06 -26.08
N ILE A 404 -17.48 17.47 -24.90
CA ILE A 404 -17.59 18.14 -23.59
C ILE A 404 -16.65 19.33 -23.47
N LEU A 405 -15.54 19.32 -24.24
CA LEU A 405 -14.61 20.41 -24.36
C LEU A 405 -14.99 21.33 -25.52
N GLY A 406 -15.28 22.58 -25.21
CA GLY A 406 -15.59 23.58 -26.21
C GLY A 406 -14.40 23.88 -27.15
N PRO A 407 -14.66 24.53 -28.32
CA PRO A 407 -13.61 24.78 -29.32
C PRO A 407 -12.48 25.69 -28.85
N LEU A 408 -12.68 26.45 -27.77
CA LEU A 408 -11.68 27.32 -27.16
C LEU A 408 -10.82 26.63 -26.08
N SER A 409 -11.12 25.38 -25.73
CA SER A 409 -10.37 24.61 -24.72
C SER A 409 -8.88 24.51 -25.09
N ALA A 410 -8.02 24.90 -24.16
CA ALA A 410 -6.57 24.76 -24.32
C ALA A 410 -6.16 23.29 -24.33
N THR A 411 -6.81 22.44 -23.51
CA THR A 411 -6.61 20.99 -23.47
C THR A 411 -6.93 20.37 -24.82
N LYS A 412 -8.04 20.75 -25.46
CA LYS A 412 -8.42 20.26 -26.80
C LYS A 412 -7.35 20.56 -27.85
N LYS A 413 -6.81 21.77 -27.83
CA LYS A 413 -5.78 22.20 -28.78
C LYS A 413 -4.46 21.48 -28.57
N ILE A 414 -4.01 21.38 -27.31
CA ILE A 414 -2.72 20.72 -27.02
C ILE A 414 -2.79 19.21 -27.24
N ALA A 415 -3.92 18.55 -26.99
CA ALA A 415 -4.09 17.12 -27.21
C ALA A 415 -3.83 16.72 -28.67
N ALA A 416 -4.25 17.52 -29.65
CA ALA A 416 -4.00 17.26 -31.07
C ALA A 416 -2.49 17.37 -31.43
N SER A 417 -1.81 18.43 -30.96
CA SER A 417 -0.36 18.59 -31.20
C SER A 417 0.45 17.54 -30.42
N ALA A 418 0.06 17.23 -29.22
CA ALA A 418 0.70 16.22 -28.40
C ALA A 418 0.65 14.82 -29.02
N SER A 419 -0.47 14.44 -29.60
CA SER A 419 -0.65 13.15 -30.28
C SER A 419 0.30 13.02 -31.48
N ALA A 420 0.46 14.08 -32.26
CA ALA A 420 1.38 14.10 -33.39
C ALA A 420 2.84 13.96 -32.91
N VAL A 421 3.25 14.74 -31.90
CA VAL A 421 4.60 14.66 -31.32
C VAL A 421 4.90 13.29 -30.75
N PHE A 422 3.91 12.68 -30.07
CA PHE A 422 4.03 11.35 -29.49
C PHE A 422 4.22 10.29 -30.58
N SER A 423 3.38 10.30 -31.61
CA SER A 423 3.49 9.39 -32.75
C SER A 423 4.80 9.53 -33.52
N ASP A 424 5.17 10.77 -33.90
CA ASP A 424 6.42 11.05 -34.63
C ASP A 424 7.66 10.64 -33.86
N THR A 425 7.62 10.72 -32.52
CA THR A 425 8.74 10.35 -31.66
C THR A 425 8.89 8.84 -31.52
N LEU A 426 7.79 8.09 -31.49
CA LEU A 426 7.80 6.67 -31.14
C LEU A 426 7.75 5.73 -32.36
N LEU A 427 7.10 6.12 -33.47
CA LEU A 427 7.04 5.30 -34.68
C LEU A 427 8.40 4.83 -35.21
N PRO A 428 9.48 5.65 -35.19
CA PRO A 428 10.78 5.21 -35.66
C PRO A 428 11.31 3.95 -34.97
N PHE A 429 11.01 3.75 -33.67
CA PHE A 429 11.45 2.58 -32.90
C PHE A 429 10.68 1.31 -33.26
N LEU A 430 9.53 1.43 -33.91
CA LEU A 430 8.66 0.30 -34.28
C LEU A 430 8.86 -0.20 -35.71
N LYS A 431 9.52 0.55 -36.58
CA LYS A 431 9.58 0.28 -38.04
C LYS A 431 9.97 -1.15 -38.41
N ASP A 432 10.98 -1.68 -37.72
CA ASP A 432 11.50 -3.01 -38.01
C ASP A 432 10.75 -4.14 -37.26
N GLU A 433 9.88 -3.77 -36.34
CA GLU A 433 9.12 -4.70 -35.48
C GLU A 433 7.67 -4.94 -35.96
N LEU A 434 7.23 -4.18 -36.98
CA LEU A 434 5.86 -4.27 -37.49
C LEU A 434 5.68 -5.54 -38.32
N ARG A 435 4.69 -6.36 -37.94
CA ARG A 435 4.33 -7.61 -38.62
C ARG A 435 2.81 -7.79 -38.63
N ARG A 436 2.31 -8.60 -39.58
CA ARG A 436 0.91 -9.04 -39.55
C ARG A 436 0.76 -10.29 -38.69
N ASP A 437 -0.19 -10.24 -37.78
CA ASP A 437 -0.56 -11.40 -36.97
C ASP A 437 -1.38 -12.44 -37.78
N LYS A 438 -1.79 -13.54 -37.14
CA LYS A 438 -2.59 -14.62 -37.78
C LYS A 438 -3.95 -14.15 -38.28
N SER A 439 -4.47 -13.03 -37.78
CA SER A 439 -5.73 -12.42 -38.19
C SER A 439 -5.53 -11.35 -39.30
N GLY A 440 -4.29 -11.08 -39.71
CA GLY A 440 -3.93 -10.07 -40.69
C GLY A 440 -3.74 -8.66 -40.13
N ARG A 441 -3.88 -8.45 -38.82
CA ARG A 441 -3.73 -7.15 -38.15
C ARG A 441 -2.25 -6.76 -38.09
N LEU A 442 -1.96 -5.48 -38.32
CA LEU A 442 -0.60 -4.96 -38.21
C LEU A 442 -0.29 -4.67 -36.72
N VAL A 443 0.65 -5.41 -36.19
CA VAL A 443 1.07 -5.34 -34.78
C VAL A 443 2.58 -5.28 -34.66
N GLY A 444 3.07 -4.73 -33.55
CA GLY A 444 4.51 -4.70 -33.24
C GLY A 444 4.75 -4.38 -31.76
N ALA A 445 5.92 -4.75 -31.27
CA ALA A 445 6.35 -4.39 -29.94
C ALA A 445 7.86 -4.22 -29.88
N THR A 446 8.32 -3.23 -29.15
CA THR A 446 9.74 -2.97 -28.88
C THR A 446 9.91 -2.35 -27.50
N HIS A 447 11.15 -2.21 -27.04
CA HIS A 447 11.43 -1.44 -25.84
C HIS A 447 12.68 -0.58 -26.02
N ILE A 448 12.73 0.49 -25.23
CA ILE A 448 13.89 1.38 -25.16
C ILE A 448 14.29 1.63 -23.71
N CYS A 449 15.60 1.84 -23.50
CA CYS A 449 16.21 2.02 -22.19
C CYS A 449 16.19 3.48 -21.71
N ASP A 450 15.98 4.42 -22.64
CA ASP A 450 16.00 5.85 -22.36
C ASP A 450 14.75 6.51 -22.97
N ILE A 451 14.15 7.44 -22.24
CA ILE A 451 13.01 8.19 -22.75
C ILE A 451 13.53 9.32 -23.67
N PRO A 452 13.04 9.43 -24.92
CA PRO A 452 13.39 10.54 -25.79
C PRO A 452 13.13 11.90 -25.13
N PRO A 453 14.08 12.85 -25.10
CA PRO A 453 13.94 14.15 -24.43
C PRO A 453 12.69 14.95 -24.86
N ARG A 454 12.28 14.75 -26.12
CA ARG A 454 11.06 15.40 -26.67
C ARG A 454 9.79 14.99 -25.93
N LEU A 455 9.74 13.78 -25.35
CA LEU A 455 8.59 13.33 -24.56
C LEU A 455 8.53 14.03 -23.20
N TYR A 456 9.67 14.27 -22.54
CA TYR A 456 9.67 15.04 -21.29
C TYR A 456 9.10 16.44 -21.50
N GLN A 457 9.55 17.14 -22.54
CA GLN A 457 9.05 18.48 -22.88
C GLN A 457 7.54 18.45 -23.18
N LEU A 458 7.09 17.42 -23.92
CA LEU A 458 5.69 17.25 -24.27
C LEU A 458 4.81 17.10 -23.01
N PHE A 459 5.22 16.22 -22.07
CA PHE A 459 4.41 15.94 -20.88
C PHE A 459 4.46 17.09 -19.88
N ASP A 460 5.56 17.83 -19.76
CA ASP A 460 5.63 19.05 -18.95
C ASP A 460 4.64 20.11 -19.47
N GLU A 461 4.57 20.31 -20.78
CA GLU A 461 3.66 21.23 -21.40
C GLU A 461 2.19 20.76 -21.22
N LEU A 462 1.89 19.48 -21.48
CA LEU A 462 0.57 18.89 -21.28
C LEU A 462 0.06 19.07 -19.85
N VAL A 463 0.85 18.67 -18.86
CA VAL A 463 0.48 18.77 -17.45
C VAL A 463 0.24 20.22 -17.05
N SER A 464 1.07 21.14 -17.55
CA SER A 464 0.94 22.58 -17.27
C SER A 464 -0.36 23.14 -17.85
N VAL A 465 -0.63 22.94 -19.15
CA VAL A 465 -1.79 23.49 -19.85
C VAL A 465 -3.10 22.91 -19.31
N VAL A 466 -3.17 21.59 -19.15
CA VAL A 466 -4.38 20.92 -18.66
C VAL A 466 -4.62 21.27 -17.20
N GLY A 467 -3.58 21.36 -16.38
CA GLY A 467 -3.65 21.77 -14.99
C GLY A 467 -4.19 23.19 -14.83
N GLU A 468 -3.77 24.11 -15.70
CA GLU A 468 -4.28 25.49 -15.72
C GLU A 468 -5.76 25.53 -16.11
N GLU A 469 -6.18 24.75 -17.13
CA GLU A 469 -7.59 24.70 -17.52
C GLU A 469 -8.47 24.06 -16.44
N VAL A 470 -8.01 23.04 -15.75
CA VAL A 470 -8.65 22.46 -14.55
C VAL A 470 -8.87 23.55 -13.50
N ARG A 471 -7.84 24.34 -13.22
CA ARG A 471 -7.88 25.42 -12.23
C ARG A 471 -8.89 26.50 -12.59
N LEU A 472 -8.89 26.95 -13.84
CA LEU A 472 -9.81 27.97 -14.33
C LEU A 472 -11.27 27.48 -14.28
N THR A 473 -11.51 26.23 -14.72
CA THR A 473 -12.85 25.62 -14.72
C THR A 473 -13.39 25.41 -13.31
N GLN A 474 -12.55 25.21 -12.30
CA GLN A 474 -13.00 25.10 -10.90
C GLN A 474 -13.76 26.33 -10.38
N SER A 475 -13.63 27.48 -10.99
CA SER A 475 -14.25 28.74 -10.55
C SER A 475 -15.69 28.90 -11.08
N ALA A 476 -16.09 28.14 -12.09
CA ALA A 476 -17.43 28.16 -12.66
C ALA A 476 -18.44 27.37 -11.82
N LYS A 477 -19.72 27.77 -11.87
CA LYS A 477 -20.76 27.26 -10.94
C LYS A 477 -21.96 26.60 -11.65
N ASP A 478 -21.86 26.39 -12.95
CA ASP A 478 -22.92 25.75 -13.75
C ASP A 478 -22.70 24.25 -13.95
N SER A 479 -23.75 23.50 -14.28
CA SER A 479 -23.71 22.05 -14.43
C SER A 479 -22.86 21.56 -15.61
N GLU A 480 -22.75 22.34 -16.67
CA GLU A 480 -21.91 22.03 -17.82
C GLU A 480 -20.43 22.13 -17.46
N SER A 481 -20.06 23.18 -16.71
CA SER A 481 -18.71 23.36 -16.15
C SER A 481 -18.35 22.25 -15.18
N GLU A 482 -19.31 21.67 -14.46
CA GLU A 482 -19.05 20.54 -13.56
C GLU A 482 -18.67 19.24 -14.32
N ALA A 483 -19.41 18.92 -15.39
CA ALA A 483 -19.10 17.77 -16.22
C ALA A 483 -17.74 17.94 -16.92
N ARG A 484 -17.49 19.15 -17.45
CA ARG A 484 -16.21 19.52 -18.04
C ARG A 484 -15.06 19.42 -17.04
N LEU A 485 -15.24 19.90 -15.82
CA LEU A 485 -14.23 19.81 -14.76
C LEU A 485 -13.93 18.36 -14.37
N ALA A 486 -14.95 17.50 -14.31
CA ALA A 486 -14.75 16.07 -14.04
C ALA A 486 -13.90 15.42 -15.14
N TYR A 487 -14.23 15.64 -16.39
CA TYR A 487 -13.48 15.15 -17.53
C TYR A 487 -12.02 15.63 -17.54
N LEU A 488 -11.81 16.96 -17.40
CA LEU A 488 -10.48 17.56 -17.37
C LEU A 488 -9.63 17.01 -16.22
N ARG A 489 -10.22 16.74 -15.05
CA ARG A 489 -9.51 16.12 -13.92
C ARG A 489 -9.10 14.69 -14.19
N ASP A 490 -10.01 13.88 -14.75
CA ASP A 490 -9.70 12.48 -15.05
C ASP A 490 -8.55 12.41 -16.07
N TYR A 491 -8.60 13.26 -17.10
CA TYR A 491 -7.52 13.38 -18.08
C TYR A 491 -6.21 13.90 -17.44
N TYR A 492 -6.29 14.95 -16.62
CA TYR A 492 -5.14 15.51 -15.90
C TYR A 492 -4.44 14.47 -15.03
N TYR A 493 -5.20 13.71 -14.24
CA TYR A 493 -4.60 12.69 -13.38
C TYR A 493 -3.95 11.55 -14.19
N LYS A 494 -4.51 11.21 -15.34
CA LYS A 494 -3.91 10.21 -16.22
C LYS A 494 -2.55 10.67 -16.77
N ILE A 495 -2.50 11.86 -17.39
CA ILE A 495 -1.23 12.39 -17.94
C ILE A 495 -0.22 12.72 -16.85
N LYS A 496 -0.69 13.22 -15.69
CA LYS A 496 0.20 13.50 -14.56
C LYS A 496 0.81 12.21 -13.99
N LYS A 497 0.02 11.14 -13.80
CA LYS A 497 0.59 9.85 -13.38
C LYS A 497 1.68 9.38 -14.32
N TYR A 498 1.44 9.48 -15.64
CA TYR A 498 2.43 9.09 -16.64
C TYR A 498 3.70 9.96 -16.55
N ALA A 499 3.55 11.29 -16.43
CA ALA A 499 4.66 12.23 -16.26
C ALA A 499 5.44 11.98 -14.96
N ASP A 500 4.75 11.72 -13.84
CA ASP A 500 5.38 11.47 -12.54
C ASP A 500 6.20 10.16 -12.55
N ILE A 501 5.71 9.11 -13.23
CA ILE A 501 6.49 7.87 -13.42
C ILE A 501 7.65 8.09 -14.39
N MET A 502 7.43 8.85 -15.47
CA MET A 502 8.49 9.22 -16.42
C MET A 502 9.62 9.99 -15.73
N ALA A 503 9.31 10.87 -14.78
CA ALA A 503 10.31 11.61 -13.99
C ALA A 503 11.15 10.69 -13.06
N ARG A 504 10.67 9.46 -12.77
CA ARG A 504 11.39 8.44 -11.98
C ARG A 504 12.17 7.44 -12.85
N PHE A 505 12.12 7.60 -14.18
CA PHE A 505 12.67 6.64 -15.10
C PHE A 505 14.20 6.57 -14.98
N ASP A 506 14.71 5.37 -14.70
CA ASP A 506 16.11 5.03 -14.59
C ASP A 506 16.36 3.61 -15.13
N SER A 507 17.49 3.01 -14.85
CA SER A 507 17.84 1.64 -15.27
C SER A 507 16.88 0.56 -14.74
N SER A 508 16.09 0.85 -13.71
CA SER A 508 15.04 -0.05 -13.18
C SER A 508 13.74 -0.01 -13.97
N TYR A 509 13.68 0.75 -15.06
CA TYR A 509 12.54 0.88 -15.95
C TYR A 509 12.87 0.52 -17.39
N LYS A 510 11.82 0.17 -18.14
CA LYS A 510 11.83 0.11 -19.62
C LYS A 510 10.62 0.86 -20.15
N LEU A 511 10.79 1.61 -21.23
CA LEU A 511 9.67 2.11 -22.01
C LEU A 511 9.35 1.07 -23.09
N ILE A 512 8.26 0.32 -22.86
CA ILE A 512 7.75 -0.66 -23.82
C ILE A 512 6.75 0.04 -24.74
N ILE A 513 6.91 -0.16 -26.03
CA ILE A 513 6.09 0.47 -27.08
C ILE A 513 5.39 -0.64 -27.85
N PHE A 514 4.07 -0.60 -27.87
CA PHE A 514 3.22 -1.52 -28.63
C PHE A 514 2.55 -0.77 -29.78
N TYR A 515 2.37 -1.44 -30.91
CA TYR A 515 1.57 -0.98 -32.03
C TYR A 515 0.45 -1.97 -32.33
N ASP A 516 -0.76 -1.47 -32.50
CA ASP A 516 -1.94 -2.26 -32.85
C ASP A 516 -2.89 -1.43 -33.72
N GLU A 517 -2.93 -1.75 -35.05
CA GLU A 517 -3.86 -1.15 -36.02
C GLU A 517 -3.92 0.41 -35.99
N GLY A 518 -2.77 1.06 -35.83
CA GLY A 518 -2.67 2.52 -35.82
C GLY A 518 -2.60 3.15 -34.42
N ASP A 519 -2.94 2.42 -33.37
CA ASP A 519 -2.73 2.88 -31.99
C ASP A 519 -1.32 2.55 -31.51
N ILE A 520 -0.64 3.54 -30.96
CA ILE A 520 0.66 3.39 -30.29
C ILE A 520 0.40 3.43 -28.81
N ARG A 521 0.68 2.33 -28.14
CA ARG A 521 0.58 2.24 -26.67
C ARG A 521 1.97 2.19 -26.06
N THR A 522 2.15 2.93 -25.02
CA THR A 522 3.39 2.91 -24.24
C THR A 522 3.13 2.44 -22.83
N ARG A 523 4.11 1.72 -22.29
CA ARG A 523 4.15 1.28 -20.91
C ARG A 523 5.49 1.66 -20.32
N LEU A 524 5.49 2.61 -19.38
CA LEU A 524 6.61 2.87 -18.49
C LEU A 524 6.63 1.76 -17.45
N PHE A 525 7.34 0.68 -17.74
CA PHE A 525 7.27 -0.54 -16.95
C PHE A 525 8.38 -0.59 -15.90
N CYS A 526 7.99 -0.69 -14.64
CA CYS A 526 8.91 -0.85 -13.51
C CYS A 526 9.41 -2.30 -13.45
N LEU A 527 10.68 -2.52 -13.81
CA LEU A 527 11.33 -3.83 -13.74
C LEU A 527 11.66 -4.22 -12.31
N ASP A 528 12.14 -3.26 -11.52
CA ASP A 528 12.60 -3.48 -10.14
C ASP A 528 11.98 -2.48 -9.17
N THR A 529 11.25 -3.01 -8.21
CA THR A 529 10.53 -2.23 -7.20
C THR A 529 11.33 -1.99 -5.91
N SER A 530 12.52 -2.55 -5.81
CA SER A 530 13.31 -2.54 -4.57
C SER A 530 13.62 -1.13 -4.09
N ALA A 531 14.01 -0.23 -4.98
CA ALA A 531 14.36 1.16 -4.64
C ALA A 531 13.14 1.95 -4.13
N VAL A 532 11.99 1.83 -4.81
CA VAL A 532 10.76 2.56 -4.43
C VAL A 532 10.15 2.02 -3.13
N ILE A 533 10.23 0.70 -2.90
CA ILE A 533 9.81 0.12 -1.62
C ILE A 533 10.71 0.62 -0.50
N LYS A 534 12.03 0.60 -0.69
CA LYS A 534 13.00 1.10 0.29
C LYS A 534 12.79 2.58 0.61
N GLU A 535 12.54 3.42 -0.41
CA GLU A 535 12.21 4.85 -0.23
C GLU A 535 11.03 5.02 0.74
N ARG A 536 9.98 4.20 0.58
CA ARG A 536 8.79 4.28 1.43
C ARG A 536 9.03 3.73 2.84
N LEU A 537 9.78 2.63 2.98
CA LEU A 537 10.15 2.09 4.29
C LEU A 537 10.98 3.08 5.12
N ASN A 538 11.84 3.86 4.46
CA ASN A 538 12.65 4.89 5.11
C ASN A 538 11.82 6.06 5.69
N LYS A 539 10.50 6.11 5.44
CA LYS A 539 9.58 7.04 6.11
C LYS A 539 9.22 6.61 7.52
N GLY A 540 9.59 5.39 7.92
CA GLY A 540 9.43 4.85 9.28
C GLY A 540 10.75 4.63 10.00
N HIS A 541 10.64 4.19 11.24
CA HIS A 541 11.77 3.79 12.07
C HIS A 541 12.18 2.34 11.81
N SER A 542 11.19 1.46 11.59
CA SER A 542 11.40 0.01 11.46
C SER A 542 10.27 -0.65 10.69
N ALA A 543 10.57 -1.81 10.08
CA ALA A 543 9.59 -2.59 9.36
C ALA A 543 9.70 -4.09 9.64
N LEU A 544 8.55 -4.77 9.71
CA LEU A 544 8.43 -6.22 9.66
C LEU A 544 7.71 -6.60 8.38
N MET A 545 8.36 -7.35 7.51
CA MET A 545 7.76 -7.94 6.32
C MET A 545 7.59 -9.43 6.54
N PHE A 546 6.36 -9.91 6.56
CA PHE A 546 6.11 -11.31 6.88
C PHE A 546 5.00 -11.91 6.01
N SER A 547 5.14 -13.21 5.77
CA SER A 547 4.16 -14.02 5.05
C SER A 547 4.40 -15.51 5.33
N ALA A 548 3.45 -16.34 4.93
CA ALA A 548 3.64 -17.80 4.93
C ALA A 548 4.54 -18.29 3.79
N THR A 549 4.74 -17.50 2.75
CA THR A 549 5.35 -17.92 1.49
C THR A 549 6.48 -17.01 1.00
N LEU A 550 7.22 -16.37 1.93
CA LEU A 550 8.44 -15.62 1.60
C LEU A 550 9.63 -16.57 1.38
N SER A 551 9.55 -17.45 0.39
CA SER A 551 10.61 -18.39 0.05
C SER A 551 10.94 -18.32 -1.44
N PRO A 552 12.24 -18.19 -1.83
CA PRO A 552 13.44 -18.04 -0.99
C PRO A 552 13.54 -16.65 -0.33
N LEU A 553 13.97 -16.59 0.93
CA LEU A 553 14.04 -15.33 1.67
C LEU A 553 15.00 -14.30 1.05
N ASP A 554 16.13 -14.71 0.51
CA ASP A 554 17.09 -13.81 -0.13
C ASP A 554 16.52 -13.13 -1.38
N TYR A 555 15.73 -13.87 -2.17
CA TYR A 555 14.99 -13.30 -3.30
C TYR A 555 14.01 -12.22 -2.82
N TYR A 556 13.16 -12.55 -1.84
CA TYR A 556 12.18 -11.59 -1.34
C TYR A 556 12.84 -10.39 -0.68
N ARG A 557 13.88 -10.57 0.12
CA ARG A 557 14.66 -9.46 0.67
C ARG A 557 15.15 -8.52 -0.43
N SER A 558 15.69 -9.06 -1.53
CA SER A 558 16.24 -8.25 -2.63
C SER A 558 15.17 -7.45 -3.35
N ILE A 559 14.00 -8.05 -3.70
CA ILE A 559 12.94 -7.35 -4.46
C ILE A 559 12.07 -6.45 -3.59
N LEU A 560 12.09 -6.62 -2.27
CA LEU A 560 11.35 -5.81 -1.29
C LEU A 560 12.20 -4.69 -0.67
N GLY A 561 13.34 -4.37 -1.28
CA GLY A 561 14.15 -3.22 -0.92
C GLY A 561 15.11 -3.43 0.24
N GLY A 562 15.34 -4.69 0.64
CA GLY A 562 16.26 -5.02 1.71
C GLY A 562 17.72 -5.05 1.28
N ASP A 563 18.58 -4.72 2.23
CA ASP A 563 20.03 -4.86 2.11
C ASP A 563 20.49 -6.22 2.68
N ARG A 564 21.73 -6.61 2.37
CA ARG A 564 22.34 -7.84 2.93
C ARG A 564 22.47 -7.82 4.45
N SER A 565 22.48 -6.63 5.04
CA SER A 565 22.54 -6.42 6.50
C SER A 565 21.19 -6.55 7.20
N ASP A 566 20.08 -6.51 6.43
CA ASP A 566 18.75 -6.70 6.99
C ASP A 566 18.52 -8.13 7.44
N GLU A 567 17.75 -8.28 8.50
CA GLU A 567 17.56 -9.55 9.17
C GLU A 567 16.54 -10.41 8.42
N ILE A 568 16.85 -11.69 8.26
CA ILE A 568 15.95 -12.71 7.73
C ILE A 568 15.62 -13.73 8.81
N LEU A 569 14.37 -14.19 8.85
CA LEU A 569 13.92 -15.19 9.81
C LEU A 569 13.03 -16.23 9.11
N GLU A 570 13.41 -17.47 9.21
CA GLU A 570 12.57 -18.60 8.83
C GLU A 570 12.03 -19.27 10.09
N VAL A 571 10.75 -19.06 10.36
CA VAL A 571 10.07 -19.60 11.55
C VAL A 571 9.72 -21.05 11.32
N ASN A 572 10.09 -21.91 12.25
CA ASN A 572 9.71 -23.32 12.19
C ASN A 572 8.18 -23.48 12.24
N SER A 573 7.69 -24.51 11.56
CA SER A 573 6.29 -24.91 11.64
C SER A 573 5.94 -25.44 13.03
N PRO A 574 4.81 -25.05 13.61
CA PRO A 574 4.35 -25.65 14.86
C PRO A 574 3.74 -27.03 14.66
N PHE A 575 3.58 -27.47 13.40
CA PHE A 575 2.91 -28.71 13.07
C PHE A 575 3.89 -29.90 13.05
N ASP A 576 3.45 -31.05 13.52
CA ASP A 576 4.20 -32.29 13.43
C ASP A 576 4.37 -32.67 11.95
N PRO A 577 5.60 -32.85 11.44
CA PRO A 577 5.84 -33.27 10.05
C PRO A 577 5.13 -34.58 9.68
N SER A 578 4.84 -35.45 10.62
CA SER A 578 4.08 -36.70 10.38
C SER A 578 2.62 -36.48 9.99
N GLN A 579 2.08 -35.28 10.20
CA GLN A 579 0.71 -34.91 9.82
C GLN A 579 0.56 -34.49 8.34
N LEU A 580 1.68 -34.28 7.65
CA LEU A 580 1.68 -33.84 6.26
C LEU A 580 2.48 -34.81 5.38
N SER A 581 1.84 -35.44 4.40
CA SER A 581 2.54 -36.19 3.36
C SER A 581 2.67 -35.35 2.09
N VAL A 582 3.91 -35.10 1.64
CA VAL A 582 4.20 -34.39 0.39
C VAL A 582 4.82 -35.35 -0.61
N CYS A 583 4.12 -35.53 -1.73
CA CYS A 583 4.56 -36.41 -2.82
C CYS A 583 4.79 -35.61 -4.11
N ILE A 584 5.88 -35.92 -4.82
CA ILE A 584 6.20 -35.30 -6.12
C ILE A 584 6.17 -36.39 -7.21
N MET A 585 5.38 -36.15 -8.24
CA MET A 585 5.33 -36.98 -9.45
C MET A 585 6.14 -36.30 -10.56
N ASP A 586 7.41 -36.55 -10.59
CA ASP A 586 8.42 -35.92 -11.47
C ASP A 586 8.50 -36.53 -12.88
N ARG A 587 7.74 -37.57 -13.17
CA ARG A 587 7.71 -38.23 -14.47
C ARG A 587 6.53 -37.86 -15.36
N ILE A 588 5.73 -36.89 -14.95
CA ILE A 588 4.59 -36.40 -15.71
C ILE A 588 4.85 -34.95 -16.07
N SER A 589 5.08 -34.66 -17.34
CA SER A 589 5.24 -33.30 -17.83
C SER A 589 3.88 -32.59 -17.90
N THR A 590 3.85 -31.33 -17.45
CA THR A 590 2.68 -30.46 -17.62
C THR A 590 2.99 -29.24 -18.51
N ARG A 591 4.08 -29.32 -19.30
CA ARG A 591 4.43 -28.30 -20.30
C ARG A 591 3.32 -28.17 -21.33
N TYR A 592 3.10 -26.94 -21.81
CA TYR A 592 1.96 -26.64 -22.69
C TYR A 592 1.85 -27.60 -23.90
N SER A 593 2.97 -27.89 -24.54
CA SER A 593 3.05 -28.82 -25.69
C SER A 593 2.68 -30.26 -25.38
N GLU A 594 2.83 -30.71 -24.11
CA GLU A 594 2.69 -32.10 -23.70
C GLU A 594 1.41 -32.39 -22.92
N ARG A 595 0.63 -31.34 -22.59
CA ARG A 595 -0.58 -31.44 -21.73
C ARG A 595 -1.63 -32.40 -22.25
N VAL A 596 -1.80 -32.50 -23.57
CA VAL A 596 -2.80 -33.40 -24.19
C VAL A 596 -2.41 -34.84 -23.96
N ASP A 597 -1.14 -35.16 -24.17
CA ASP A 597 -0.62 -36.54 -24.09
C ASP A 597 -0.53 -37.01 -22.63
N THR A 598 -0.19 -36.10 -21.71
CA THR A 598 -0.03 -36.44 -20.29
C THR A 598 -1.33 -36.31 -19.47
N LEU A 599 -2.41 -35.75 -20.04
CA LEU A 599 -3.70 -35.60 -19.37
C LEU A 599 -4.21 -36.88 -18.71
N PRO A 600 -4.18 -38.09 -19.39
CA PRO A 600 -4.62 -39.33 -18.77
C PRO A 600 -3.80 -39.73 -17.55
N ALA A 601 -2.49 -39.42 -17.51
CA ALA A 601 -1.61 -39.73 -16.40
C ALA A 601 -1.90 -38.81 -15.21
N VAL A 602 -2.13 -37.53 -15.45
CA VAL A 602 -2.55 -36.57 -14.43
C VAL A 602 -3.89 -36.97 -13.81
N VAL A 603 -4.88 -37.37 -14.63
CA VAL A 603 -6.19 -37.86 -14.15
C VAL A 603 -6.02 -39.11 -13.28
N GLN A 604 -5.11 -40.01 -13.63
CA GLN A 604 -4.82 -41.19 -12.81
C GLN A 604 -4.15 -40.80 -11.48
N ALA A 605 -3.26 -39.85 -11.46
CA ALA A 605 -2.62 -39.36 -10.24
C ALA A 605 -3.64 -38.68 -9.29
N VAL A 606 -4.54 -37.83 -9.82
CA VAL A 606 -5.65 -37.29 -9.05
C VAL A 606 -6.53 -38.38 -8.47
N ALA A 607 -6.90 -39.38 -9.27
CA ALA A 607 -7.73 -40.47 -8.81
C ALA A 607 -7.02 -41.34 -7.74
N ALA A 608 -5.71 -41.60 -7.88
CA ALA A 608 -4.92 -42.30 -6.87
C ALA A 608 -4.94 -41.51 -5.53
N THR A 609 -4.77 -40.18 -5.58
CA THR A 609 -4.78 -39.34 -4.39
C THR A 609 -6.13 -39.41 -3.66
N VAL A 610 -7.23 -39.16 -4.38
CA VAL A 610 -8.56 -39.10 -3.76
C VAL A 610 -9.11 -40.45 -3.34
N SER A 611 -8.61 -41.53 -3.91
CA SER A 611 -9.02 -42.89 -3.54
C SER A 611 -8.30 -43.43 -2.29
N ALA A 612 -7.26 -42.78 -1.80
CA ALA A 612 -6.54 -43.17 -0.59
C ALA A 612 -7.32 -42.88 0.69
N LYS A 613 -8.04 -41.76 0.75
CA LYS A 613 -8.98 -41.41 1.85
C LYS A 613 -10.17 -40.64 1.30
N ARG A 614 -11.36 -40.95 1.82
CA ARG A 614 -12.58 -40.13 1.52
C ARG A 614 -12.47 -38.76 2.17
N GLY A 615 -12.87 -37.73 1.43
CA GLY A 615 -12.87 -36.35 1.90
C GLY A 615 -12.84 -35.34 0.78
N ASN A 616 -12.60 -34.10 1.14
CA ASN A 616 -12.58 -32.99 0.21
C ASN A 616 -11.16 -32.69 -0.30
N TYR A 617 -11.03 -32.52 -1.59
CA TYR A 617 -9.76 -32.23 -2.26
C TYR A 617 -9.85 -31.04 -3.19
N MET A 618 -8.77 -30.27 -3.30
CA MET A 618 -8.60 -29.25 -4.33
C MET A 618 -7.53 -29.67 -5.33
N VAL A 619 -7.83 -29.51 -6.61
CA VAL A 619 -6.89 -29.72 -7.72
C VAL A 619 -6.59 -28.37 -8.35
N PHE A 620 -5.38 -27.88 -8.19
CA PHE A 620 -4.93 -26.63 -8.75
C PHE A 620 -4.20 -26.83 -10.07
N SER A 621 -4.54 -26.04 -11.07
CA SER A 621 -3.91 -26.06 -12.39
C SER A 621 -3.49 -24.66 -12.85
N PRO A 622 -2.58 -24.52 -13.84
CA PRO A 622 -2.03 -23.23 -14.24
C PRO A 622 -2.97 -22.34 -15.06
N SER A 623 -4.11 -22.86 -15.53
CA SER A 623 -5.07 -22.07 -16.32
C SER A 623 -6.49 -22.63 -16.26
N PHE A 624 -7.49 -21.80 -16.49
CA PHE A 624 -8.89 -22.21 -16.55
C PHE A 624 -9.16 -23.27 -17.62
N ALA A 625 -8.60 -23.11 -18.82
CA ALA A 625 -8.77 -24.08 -19.91
C ALA A 625 -8.24 -25.47 -19.54
N TYR A 626 -7.08 -25.54 -18.89
CA TYR A 626 -6.50 -26.82 -18.47
C TYR A 626 -7.24 -27.41 -17.26
N SER A 627 -7.70 -26.56 -16.34
CA SER A 627 -8.57 -26.97 -15.22
C SER A 627 -9.86 -27.60 -15.70
N GLU A 628 -10.52 -27.00 -16.70
CA GLU A 628 -11.74 -27.53 -17.32
C GLU A 628 -11.51 -28.86 -18.04
N ALA A 629 -10.41 -28.98 -18.80
CA ALA A 629 -10.05 -30.20 -19.49
C ALA A 629 -9.81 -31.34 -18.49
N LEU A 630 -9.10 -31.09 -17.39
CA LEU A 630 -8.87 -32.05 -16.30
C LEU A 630 -10.19 -32.47 -15.63
N ALA A 631 -11.05 -31.51 -15.30
CA ALA A 631 -12.34 -31.76 -14.66
C ALA A 631 -13.26 -32.65 -15.55
N LYS A 632 -13.35 -32.34 -16.85
CA LYS A 632 -14.10 -33.12 -17.83
C LYS A 632 -13.56 -34.52 -17.97
N ALA A 633 -12.24 -34.67 -18.13
CA ALA A 633 -11.60 -35.99 -18.29
C ALA A 633 -11.75 -36.83 -17.00
N PHE A 634 -11.64 -36.21 -15.83
CA PHE A 634 -11.82 -36.88 -14.54
C PHE A 634 -13.28 -37.34 -14.36
N SER A 635 -14.26 -36.45 -14.57
CA SER A 635 -15.69 -36.77 -14.43
C SER A 635 -16.16 -37.84 -15.40
N ALA A 636 -15.65 -37.88 -16.63
CA ALA A 636 -15.95 -38.90 -17.61
C ALA A 636 -15.46 -40.29 -17.17
N LYS A 637 -14.30 -40.36 -16.51
CA LYS A 637 -13.70 -41.61 -16.04
C LYS A 637 -14.23 -42.05 -14.68
N TYR A 638 -14.59 -41.12 -13.81
CA TYR A 638 -15.02 -41.35 -12.42
C TYR A 638 -16.37 -40.67 -12.12
N PRO A 639 -17.48 -41.05 -12.76
CA PRO A 639 -18.75 -40.33 -12.71
C PRO A 639 -19.46 -40.38 -11.33
N LYS A 640 -19.00 -41.22 -10.42
CA LYS A 640 -19.56 -41.33 -9.05
C LYS A 640 -18.95 -40.35 -8.07
N ILE A 641 -17.87 -39.66 -8.46
CA ILE A 641 -17.19 -38.68 -7.61
C ILE A 641 -17.76 -37.29 -7.93
N ARG A 642 -18.16 -36.57 -6.90
CA ARG A 642 -18.69 -35.21 -7.03
C ARG A 642 -17.56 -34.23 -7.40
N VAL A 643 -17.76 -33.50 -8.49
CA VAL A 643 -16.80 -32.55 -9.03
C VAL A 643 -17.44 -31.18 -9.11
N ILE A 644 -16.73 -30.15 -8.63
CA ILE A 644 -17.04 -28.73 -8.85
C ILE A 644 -15.84 -28.04 -9.50
N SER A 645 -16.08 -26.96 -10.25
CA SER A 645 -15.00 -26.26 -10.96
C SER A 645 -15.11 -24.75 -10.80
N GLN A 646 -14.00 -24.10 -10.57
CA GLN A 646 -13.89 -22.65 -10.58
C GLN A 646 -14.07 -22.12 -12.00
N ARG A 647 -14.91 -21.08 -12.16
CA ARG A 647 -15.09 -20.35 -13.41
C ARG A 647 -14.53 -18.93 -13.30
N PRO A 648 -14.08 -18.30 -14.41
CA PRO A 648 -13.52 -16.94 -14.38
C PRO A 648 -14.54 -15.85 -14.02
N ASP A 649 -15.81 -16.06 -14.35
CA ASP A 649 -16.92 -15.11 -14.31
C ASP A 649 -17.84 -15.28 -13.09
N MET A 650 -17.41 -16.01 -12.06
CA MET A 650 -18.21 -16.24 -10.85
C MET A 650 -18.50 -14.93 -10.10
N THR A 651 -19.77 -14.72 -9.77
CA THR A 651 -20.23 -13.63 -8.90
C THR A 651 -19.75 -13.84 -7.45
N ALA A 652 -19.83 -12.80 -6.63
CA ALA A 652 -19.48 -12.90 -5.21
C ALA A 652 -20.32 -13.95 -4.47
N LYS A 653 -21.61 -14.12 -4.84
CA LYS A 653 -22.50 -15.13 -4.28
C LYS A 653 -22.07 -16.54 -4.68
N GLU A 654 -21.79 -16.78 -5.95
CA GLU A 654 -21.32 -18.08 -6.45
C GLU A 654 -19.98 -18.48 -5.85
N LYS A 655 -19.10 -17.49 -5.59
CA LYS A 655 -17.84 -17.73 -4.87
C LYS A 655 -18.05 -18.19 -3.43
N ALA A 656 -19.00 -17.61 -2.72
CA ALA A 656 -19.36 -18.03 -1.37
C ALA A 656 -20.01 -19.42 -1.38
N GLU A 657 -20.97 -19.68 -2.25
CA GLU A 657 -21.62 -20.98 -2.42
C GLU A 657 -20.62 -22.09 -2.74
N PHE A 658 -19.59 -21.80 -3.56
CA PHE A 658 -18.51 -22.74 -3.86
C PHE A 658 -17.74 -23.16 -2.60
N LEU A 659 -17.44 -22.23 -1.69
CA LEU A 659 -16.76 -22.53 -0.43
C LEU A 659 -17.68 -23.25 0.57
N ASP A 660 -18.97 -22.95 0.56
CA ASP A 660 -19.95 -23.60 1.44
C ASP A 660 -20.14 -25.08 1.10
N GLU A 661 -19.82 -25.51 -0.15
CA GLU A 661 -19.81 -26.93 -0.50
C GLU A 661 -18.80 -27.75 0.32
N PHE A 662 -17.69 -27.15 0.74
CA PHE A 662 -16.67 -27.81 1.56
C PHE A 662 -17.06 -27.96 3.03
N LYS A 663 -18.04 -27.17 3.48
CA LYS A 663 -18.54 -27.18 4.86
C LYS A 663 -19.72 -28.14 5.08
N LYS A 664 -20.27 -28.69 3.99
CA LYS A 664 -21.37 -29.66 4.07
C LYS A 664 -20.82 -30.96 4.65
N ASP A 665 -21.37 -31.38 5.74
CA ASP A 665 -21.10 -32.67 6.38
C ASP A 665 -21.75 -33.80 5.54
N ASP A 666 -21.21 -33.99 4.34
CA ASP A 666 -21.67 -34.99 3.38
C ASP A 666 -20.54 -35.99 3.24
N GLN A 667 -20.78 -37.25 3.64
CA GLN A 667 -19.80 -38.35 3.58
C GLN A 667 -19.32 -38.68 2.14
N ASN A 668 -19.57 -37.81 1.18
CA ASN A 668 -19.20 -37.97 -0.23
C ASN A 668 -17.86 -37.27 -0.54
N TYR A 669 -17.18 -37.84 -1.55
CA TYR A 669 -16.00 -37.18 -2.11
C TYR A 669 -16.39 -35.86 -2.79
N LEU A 670 -15.73 -34.78 -2.43
CA LEU A 670 -15.79 -33.52 -3.18
C LEU A 670 -14.41 -33.21 -3.76
N ILE A 671 -14.35 -33.02 -5.06
CA ILE A 671 -13.14 -32.55 -5.73
C ILE A 671 -13.43 -31.24 -6.41
N ALA A 672 -12.69 -30.20 -6.02
CA ALA A 672 -12.78 -28.89 -6.65
C ALA A 672 -11.59 -28.65 -7.57
N PHE A 673 -11.87 -28.39 -8.84
CA PHE A 673 -10.85 -27.97 -9.79
C PHE A 673 -10.73 -26.46 -9.80
N CYS A 674 -9.55 -25.96 -9.45
CA CYS A 674 -9.26 -24.54 -9.27
C CYS A 674 -8.03 -24.10 -10.08
N VAL A 675 -7.79 -22.79 -10.15
CA VAL A 675 -6.63 -22.23 -10.83
C VAL A 675 -5.65 -21.67 -9.81
N MET A 676 -4.36 -21.96 -10.00
CA MET A 676 -3.28 -21.38 -9.19
C MET A 676 -3.24 -19.86 -9.33
N GLY A 677 -3.02 -19.15 -8.22
CA GLY A 677 -3.08 -17.69 -8.18
C GLY A 677 -4.48 -17.11 -8.30
N GLY A 678 -5.52 -17.96 -8.31
CA GLY A 678 -6.92 -17.57 -8.25
C GLY A 678 -7.39 -17.36 -6.80
N ILE A 679 -8.65 -16.91 -6.67
CA ILE A 679 -9.26 -16.54 -5.37
C ILE A 679 -9.29 -17.68 -4.34
N TYR A 680 -9.22 -18.94 -4.78
CA TYR A 680 -9.24 -20.12 -3.91
C TYR A 680 -7.83 -20.63 -3.54
N SER A 681 -6.78 -20.13 -4.19
CA SER A 681 -5.40 -20.38 -3.78
C SER A 681 -4.93 -19.43 -2.66
N GLU A 682 -5.67 -18.33 -2.41
CA GLU A 682 -5.34 -17.35 -1.36
C GLU A 682 -6.58 -16.94 -0.55
N GLY A 683 -6.39 -16.73 0.77
CA GLY A 683 -7.39 -16.06 1.61
C GLY A 683 -8.67 -16.84 1.96
N ILE A 684 -8.73 -18.14 1.70
CA ILE A 684 -9.81 -19.02 2.15
C ILE A 684 -9.38 -19.76 3.43
N ASP A 685 -10.34 -20.01 4.31
CA ASP A 685 -10.13 -20.80 5.53
C ASP A 685 -11.02 -22.05 5.49
N LEU A 686 -10.40 -23.19 5.22
CA LEU A 686 -11.01 -24.52 5.21
C LEU A 686 -10.19 -25.40 6.17
N ALA A 687 -10.50 -25.31 7.46
CA ALA A 687 -9.78 -26.02 8.51
C ALA A 687 -10.39 -27.40 8.75
N GLY A 688 -9.60 -28.33 9.32
CA GLY A 688 -10.00 -29.68 9.66
C GLY A 688 -10.37 -30.51 8.42
N ASP A 689 -11.37 -31.35 8.56
CA ASP A 689 -11.87 -32.25 7.52
C ASP A 689 -12.48 -31.54 6.30
N SER A 690 -12.63 -30.20 6.37
CA SER A 690 -13.14 -29.41 5.24
C SER A 690 -12.23 -29.48 4.01
N LEU A 691 -10.91 -29.72 4.19
CA LEU A 691 -9.96 -29.93 3.10
C LEU A 691 -8.79 -30.82 3.56
N ILE A 692 -8.76 -32.07 3.11
CA ILE A 692 -7.72 -33.02 3.52
C ILE A 692 -6.60 -33.22 2.50
N GLY A 693 -6.70 -32.60 1.32
CA GLY A 693 -5.62 -32.73 0.34
C GLY A 693 -5.67 -31.72 -0.81
N ALA A 694 -4.48 -31.43 -1.32
CA ALA A 694 -4.28 -30.60 -2.49
C ALA A 694 -3.44 -31.33 -3.55
N VAL A 695 -3.91 -31.32 -4.80
CA VAL A 695 -3.13 -31.77 -5.95
C VAL A 695 -2.77 -30.56 -6.79
N ILE A 696 -1.49 -30.31 -6.99
CA ILE A 696 -0.99 -29.16 -7.73
C ILE A 696 -0.39 -29.65 -9.03
N VAL A 697 -1.05 -29.33 -10.14
CA VAL A 697 -0.70 -29.77 -11.47
C VAL A 697 0.09 -28.67 -12.18
N GLY A 698 1.37 -28.90 -12.31
CA GLY A 698 2.30 -27.95 -12.90
C GLY A 698 2.84 -26.89 -11.94
N ILE A 699 3.71 -26.06 -12.47
CA ILE A 699 4.25 -24.88 -11.79
C ILE A 699 3.44 -23.67 -12.24
N GLY A 700 3.01 -22.85 -11.29
CA GLY A 700 2.20 -21.66 -11.54
C GLY A 700 2.95 -20.52 -12.24
N MET A 701 3.86 -20.82 -13.18
CA MET A 701 4.67 -19.79 -13.85
C MET A 701 3.78 -18.74 -14.54
N PRO A 702 4.14 -17.46 -14.44
CA PRO A 702 3.52 -16.43 -15.25
C PRO A 702 3.56 -16.75 -16.75
N ALA A 703 2.58 -16.26 -17.50
CA ALA A 703 2.60 -16.40 -18.96
C ALA A 703 3.81 -15.64 -19.54
N LEU A 704 4.30 -16.16 -20.66
CA LEU A 704 5.32 -15.44 -21.44
C LEU A 704 4.73 -14.10 -21.91
N SER A 705 5.42 -13.02 -21.60
CA SER A 705 5.06 -11.68 -22.05
C SER A 705 6.32 -10.86 -22.26
N TYR A 706 6.18 -9.78 -23.00
CA TYR A 706 7.27 -8.87 -23.28
C TYR A 706 7.85 -8.27 -22.00
N GLU A 707 7.01 -7.93 -21.05
CA GLU A 707 7.38 -7.40 -19.74
C GLU A 707 8.18 -8.41 -18.92
N ARG A 708 7.79 -9.68 -18.96
CA ARG A 708 8.50 -10.75 -18.22
C ARG A 708 9.87 -11.05 -18.83
N GLU A 709 9.99 -10.98 -20.16
CA GLU A 709 11.31 -11.12 -20.81
C GLU A 709 12.21 -9.94 -20.44
N ALA A 710 11.70 -8.70 -20.48
CA ALA A 710 12.44 -7.52 -20.05
C ALA A 710 12.89 -7.61 -18.57
N MET A 711 12.05 -8.17 -17.69
CA MET A 711 12.43 -8.46 -16.32
C MET A 711 13.54 -9.52 -16.23
N ALA A 712 13.43 -10.60 -17.03
CA ALA A 712 14.44 -11.66 -17.05
C ALA A 712 15.79 -11.11 -17.51
N GLU A 713 15.84 -10.28 -18.55
CA GLU A 713 17.04 -9.60 -19.00
C GLU A 713 17.65 -8.75 -17.89
N TYR A 714 16.87 -7.88 -17.27
CA TYR A 714 17.31 -7.01 -16.18
C TYR A 714 17.90 -7.79 -14.99
N TYR A 715 17.21 -8.81 -14.51
CA TYR A 715 17.68 -9.61 -13.38
C TYR A 715 18.82 -10.57 -13.76
N GLN A 716 18.96 -10.92 -15.05
CA GLN A 716 20.12 -11.64 -15.55
C GLN A 716 21.39 -10.77 -15.46
N GLU A 717 21.28 -9.50 -15.81
CA GLU A 717 22.39 -8.54 -15.69
C GLU A 717 22.73 -8.24 -14.22
N LYS A 718 21.70 -8.11 -13.38
CA LYS A 718 21.87 -7.68 -11.98
C LYS A 718 22.32 -8.79 -11.03
N TYR A 719 21.81 -10.01 -11.22
CA TYR A 719 21.98 -11.12 -10.26
C TYR A 719 22.40 -12.44 -10.92
N GLU A 720 22.50 -12.52 -12.23
CA GLU A 720 22.72 -13.76 -13.00
C GLU A 720 21.58 -14.79 -12.85
N GLU A 721 20.41 -14.34 -12.41
CA GLU A 721 19.24 -15.18 -12.08
C GLU A 721 17.94 -14.70 -12.78
N GLY A 722 18.03 -14.32 -14.06
CA GLY A 722 16.93 -13.72 -14.80
C GLY A 722 15.66 -14.56 -14.83
N LYS A 723 15.77 -15.85 -15.21
CA LYS A 723 14.62 -16.77 -15.26
C LYS A 723 14.05 -17.04 -13.86
N GLN A 724 14.90 -17.13 -12.86
CA GLN A 724 14.49 -17.36 -11.48
C GLN A 724 13.59 -16.22 -10.99
N TYR A 725 14.02 -14.98 -11.17
CA TYR A 725 13.29 -13.80 -10.71
C TYR A 725 12.00 -13.54 -11.49
N ALA A 726 12.04 -13.69 -12.82
CA ALA A 726 10.89 -13.36 -13.66
C ALA A 726 9.81 -14.45 -13.68
N TYR A 727 10.19 -15.74 -13.53
CA TYR A 727 9.28 -16.86 -13.78
C TYR A 727 9.24 -17.88 -12.64
N ILE A 728 10.41 -18.37 -12.17
CA ILE A 728 10.47 -19.55 -11.29
C ILE A 728 9.97 -19.18 -9.89
N TYR A 729 10.57 -18.20 -9.23
CA TYR A 729 10.17 -17.83 -7.88
C TYR A 729 8.71 -17.36 -7.78
N PRO A 730 8.19 -16.51 -8.68
CA PRO A 730 6.76 -16.19 -8.71
C PRO A 730 5.87 -17.40 -8.94
N GLY A 731 6.30 -18.36 -9.79
CA GLY A 731 5.57 -19.59 -10.04
C GLY A 731 5.54 -20.51 -8.82
N MET A 732 6.68 -20.72 -8.17
CA MET A 732 6.78 -21.53 -6.96
C MET A 732 5.98 -20.92 -5.80
N ASN A 733 5.95 -19.60 -5.66
CA ASN A 733 5.11 -18.95 -4.66
C ASN A 733 3.63 -19.32 -4.80
N ARG A 734 3.09 -19.38 -6.03
CA ARG A 734 1.71 -19.85 -6.28
C ARG A 734 1.50 -21.31 -5.88
N VAL A 735 2.51 -22.16 -6.10
CA VAL A 735 2.49 -23.56 -5.64
C VAL A 735 2.41 -23.61 -4.11
N PHE A 736 3.26 -22.84 -3.41
CA PHE A 736 3.27 -22.80 -1.94
C PHE A 736 1.98 -22.25 -1.35
N GLN A 737 1.39 -21.24 -1.96
CA GLN A 737 0.10 -20.68 -1.56
C GLN A 737 -1.03 -21.72 -1.69
N ALA A 738 -1.06 -22.45 -2.80
CA ALA A 738 -2.05 -23.50 -3.02
C ALA A 738 -1.86 -24.68 -2.04
N ALA A 739 -0.62 -25.10 -1.80
CA ALA A 739 -0.27 -26.15 -0.85
C ALA A 739 -0.58 -25.77 0.61
N GLY A 740 -0.35 -24.51 0.98
CA GLY A 740 -0.57 -24.00 2.34
C GLY A 740 -2.05 -23.92 2.76
N ARG A 741 -2.97 -24.54 1.98
CA ARG A 741 -4.40 -24.67 2.34
C ARG A 741 -4.71 -25.91 3.17
N VAL A 742 -3.86 -26.91 3.12
CA VAL A 742 -4.13 -28.25 3.67
C VAL A 742 -3.96 -28.30 5.19
N ILE A 743 -2.91 -27.71 5.75
CA ILE A 743 -2.65 -27.68 7.20
C ILE A 743 -2.85 -26.27 7.75
N ARG A 744 -3.77 -26.11 8.71
CA ARG A 744 -4.17 -24.84 9.34
C ARG A 744 -4.10 -24.86 10.86
N ARG A 745 -4.42 -26.01 11.45
CA ARG A 745 -4.49 -26.27 12.89
C ARG A 745 -3.49 -27.33 13.29
N GLU A 746 -3.22 -27.42 14.57
CA GLU A 746 -2.31 -28.41 15.15
C GLU A 746 -2.79 -29.87 14.99
N ASP A 747 -4.09 -30.06 14.82
CA ASP A 747 -4.77 -31.34 14.64
C ASP A 747 -5.06 -31.69 13.17
N ASP A 748 -4.80 -30.76 12.23
CA ASP A 748 -5.02 -31.02 10.80
C ASP A 748 -4.04 -32.07 10.29
N ARG A 749 -4.55 -32.99 9.46
CA ARG A 749 -3.77 -34.00 8.77
C ARG A 749 -4.12 -34.02 7.29
N GLY A 750 -3.12 -34.07 6.42
CA GLY A 750 -3.41 -33.97 5.00
C GLY A 750 -2.28 -34.33 4.05
N VAL A 751 -2.60 -34.30 2.75
CA VAL A 751 -1.68 -34.69 1.69
C VAL A 751 -1.52 -33.59 0.63
N ILE A 752 -0.31 -33.43 0.12
CA ILE A 752 0.03 -32.54 -1.00
C ILE A 752 0.67 -33.39 -2.08
N VAL A 753 0.13 -33.33 -3.31
CA VAL A 753 0.71 -34.02 -4.46
C VAL A 753 1.07 -32.98 -5.53
N LEU A 754 2.36 -32.87 -5.83
CA LEU A 754 2.89 -32.01 -6.88
C LEU A 754 3.13 -32.84 -8.15
N ILE A 755 2.63 -32.41 -9.29
CA ILE A 755 2.72 -33.13 -10.56
C ILE A 755 3.40 -32.25 -11.61
N ASP A 756 4.68 -32.45 -11.83
CA ASP A 756 5.46 -31.84 -12.92
C ASP A 756 6.88 -32.40 -12.98
N ASP A 757 7.43 -32.59 -14.18
CA ASP A 757 8.80 -33.06 -14.40
C ASP A 757 9.88 -32.05 -13.95
N ARG A 758 9.56 -30.77 -13.89
CA ARG A 758 10.49 -29.71 -13.49
C ARG A 758 10.86 -29.74 -12.00
N PHE A 759 10.06 -30.38 -11.16
CA PHE A 759 10.41 -30.50 -9.73
C PHE A 759 11.66 -31.36 -9.48
N ASP A 760 12.14 -32.11 -10.48
CA ASP A 760 13.43 -32.84 -10.40
C ASP A 760 14.65 -31.93 -10.60
N ASP A 761 14.48 -30.75 -11.23
CA ASP A 761 15.57 -29.79 -11.44
C ASP A 761 16.02 -29.17 -10.10
N PRO A 762 17.34 -29.06 -9.86
CA PRO A 762 17.91 -28.49 -8.63
C PRO A 762 17.41 -27.11 -8.25
N ILE A 763 17.06 -26.26 -9.24
CA ILE A 763 16.57 -24.90 -8.98
C ILE A 763 15.21 -24.95 -8.25
N TYR A 764 14.31 -25.83 -8.69
CA TYR A 764 13.00 -25.98 -8.04
C TYR A 764 13.11 -26.69 -6.70
N LYS A 765 13.97 -27.72 -6.60
CA LYS A 765 14.25 -28.41 -5.33
C LYS A 765 14.74 -27.47 -4.23
N LYS A 766 15.66 -26.56 -4.56
CA LYS A 766 16.17 -25.56 -3.62
C LYS A 766 15.11 -24.54 -3.17
N SER A 767 14.05 -24.36 -3.95
CA SER A 767 12.96 -23.45 -3.64
C SER A 767 11.92 -24.05 -2.71
N LEU A 768 11.94 -25.39 -2.48
CA LEU A 768 10.97 -26.06 -1.63
C LEU A 768 11.12 -25.57 -0.17
N PRO A 769 10.00 -25.36 0.55
CA PRO A 769 10.04 -24.98 1.96
C PRO A 769 10.70 -26.08 2.81
N LYS A 770 11.44 -25.69 3.84
CA LYS A 770 12.01 -26.64 4.83
C LYS A 770 10.95 -27.54 5.47
N LEU A 771 9.74 -27.01 5.65
CA LEU A 771 8.59 -27.78 6.13
C LEU A 771 8.32 -29.06 5.31
N TRP A 772 8.77 -29.11 4.07
CA TRP A 772 8.64 -30.27 3.19
C TRP A 772 9.89 -31.18 3.22
N GLU A 773 10.68 -31.11 4.28
CA GLU A 773 11.74 -32.08 4.49
C GLU A 773 11.14 -33.51 4.54
N GLY A 774 11.69 -34.44 3.74
CA GLY A 774 11.12 -35.80 3.59
C GLY A 774 10.12 -35.94 2.43
N VAL A 775 10.03 -34.96 1.52
CA VAL A 775 9.24 -35.08 0.29
C VAL A 775 9.60 -36.35 -0.47
N LYS A 776 8.58 -37.11 -0.93
CA LYS A 776 8.73 -38.40 -1.61
C LYS A 776 8.56 -38.24 -3.11
N PHE A 777 9.57 -38.67 -3.89
CA PHE A 777 9.50 -38.71 -5.35
C PHE A 777 8.85 -40.01 -5.82
N ILE A 778 7.76 -39.93 -6.54
CA ILE A 778 6.88 -41.05 -6.88
C ILE A 778 6.75 -41.18 -8.40
N GLY A 779 7.15 -42.33 -8.93
CA GLY A 779 7.23 -42.56 -10.37
C GLY A 779 5.90 -42.84 -11.09
N ASN A 780 4.82 -43.24 -10.40
CA ASN A 780 3.54 -43.60 -11.03
C ASN A 780 2.36 -43.58 -10.03
N ALA A 781 1.14 -43.57 -10.57
CA ALA A 781 -0.10 -43.45 -9.77
C ALA A 781 -0.33 -44.66 -8.81
N LYS A 782 0.15 -45.86 -9.15
CA LYS A 782 0.04 -47.03 -8.26
C LYS A 782 0.91 -46.89 -7.02
N ALA A 783 2.16 -46.45 -7.21
CA ALA A 783 3.08 -46.16 -6.11
C ALA A 783 2.56 -45.00 -5.25
N LEU A 784 2.00 -43.97 -5.89
CA LEU A 784 1.38 -42.85 -5.17
C LEU A 784 0.25 -43.34 -4.25
N LYS A 785 -0.66 -44.16 -4.77
CA LYS A 785 -1.73 -44.70 -3.96
C LYS A 785 -1.22 -45.50 -2.78
N ALA A 786 -0.22 -46.36 -2.99
CA ALA A 786 0.35 -47.21 -1.93
C ALA A 786 0.97 -46.35 -0.81
N GLU A 787 1.69 -45.27 -1.17
CA GLU A 787 2.29 -44.30 -0.24
C GLU A 787 1.22 -43.58 0.58
N LEU A 788 0.19 -43.10 -0.08
CA LEU A 788 -0.90 -42.36 0.60
C LEU A 788 -1.78 -43.30 1.45
N ASP A 789 -1.98 -44.56 1.03
CA ASP A 789 -2.69 -45.56 1.85
C ASP A 789 -1.90 -45.88 3.13
N GLU A 790 -0.56 -45.90 3.08
CA GLU A 790 0.29 -46.10 4.24
C GLU A 790 0.21 -44.90 5.20
N PHE A 791 0.29 -43.69 4.64
CA PHE A 791 0.15 -42.44 5.43
C PHE A 791 -1.18 -42.38 6.18
N TRP A 792 -2.32 -42.72 5.53
CA TRP A 792 -3.63 -42.66 6.16
C TRP A 792 -3.91 -43.80 7.13
N ARG A 793 -3.33 -44.98 6.91
CA ARG A 793 -3.45 -46.11 7.86
C ARG A 793 -2.74 -45.91 9.18
N ALA A 794 -1.65 -45.14 9.17
CA ALA A 794 -0.96 -44.76 10.40
C ALA A 794 -1.84 -43.91 11.35
N ASP A 795 -2.95 -43.33 10.85
CA ASP A 795 -3.95 -42.55 11.58
C ASP A 795 -4.96 -43.44 12.32
N GLU A 796 -5.30 -44.61 11.79
CA GLU A 796 -6.29 -45.51 12.38
C GLU A 796 -5.74 -46.34 13.56
N ASN A 797 -4.41 -46.31 13.77
CA ASN A 797 -3.72 -47.03 14.82
C ASN A 797 -3.24 -46.14 16.00
N ASN A 798 -3.44 -44.83 15.94
CA ASN A 798 -3.20 -43.85 17.02
C ASN A 798 -4.54 -43.32 17.54
#